data_8fe99368760a4ec66bc30edd0dfb9329
#
_entry.id   8fe99368760a4ec66bc30edd0dfb9329
#
_cell.length_a   1.000
_cell.length_b   1.000
_cell.length_c   1.000
_cell.angle_alpha   90.00
_cell.angle_beta   90.00
_cell.angle_gamma   90.00
#
_symmetry.space_group_name_H-M   'P 1'
#
loop_
_entity.id
_entity.type
_entity.pdbx_description
1 polymer ?
#
loop_
_entity_poly.entity_id
_entity_poly.type
_entity_poly.pdbx_seq_one_letter_code
_entity_poly.pdbx_strand_id
1 'polypeptide(L)'
;ACTDTLSANSTPAKVFARLGEVADGEELLRTAPHIVWHGHLIDNPAHALAPEAVDIIAPTDPTSDVWTIRVLADSVWDDLDPGAKKPYVVTQVDIPVALSGATATGASPVVDHDALPDAVYGLLAAVAGVGSTSAAGDSIDSLPTVEPKEGTTFGVVRDSFTLPATLLTQHTAVSGAGIPLGDLDGETLNAGTADALVGPCWPAIYAALGSAYLPDGYPVIEGLLNAVHLDHCVELLVPLEELANSRTIQVEAQTSPLEESASGRIVTVNLTLTSEGEVVARLVERFAIRGRVTSTQAPSLAPNWGGADVEIVDTPRHFLRRAVVTAPADMTPFAMVSGDYNPIHTSTNAARLVGLEAPLVHGMWLSATAQHLATAGKRPARLISWTYSMFGMVQLNDAVDITVERIGRSARGAISAVEVTCRVDGNVVSRGQALLAPPTTAYVYPGQGIQSPGMASGDRSASAAARAVWERADSHTRNELGFSIVQIVDENPTVLRVGETVFRHPKGVLYLTQFTQVALAVVAYGQTERLREAGTIVPGSLYAGHSLGEYTALASLANIFDLEAVIDIVFSRGSAMHSLVERDAAGRSNYRLGALRPNMFGLSDAEVVDYVADIAERTGEFLEIVNFNVAGQQYAVAGTVAGLKALAADAQERGGKRAY
;
A
#
# COMPACT_ATOMS: atom_id res chain seq x y z
N ALA A 1 -10.51 -22.73 -23.39
CA ALA A 1 -11.46 -23.12 -24.43
C ALA A 1 -12.10 -24.50 -24.28
N CYS A 2 -12.14 -25.09 -23.10
CA CYS A 2 -13.07 -26.16 -22.83
C CYS A 2 -14.47 -25.63 -22.58
N THR A 3 -14.96 -24.74 -23.39
CA THR A 3 -16.29 -24.14 -23.24
C THR A 3 -17.34 -24.78 -24.17
N ASP A 4 -17.01 -25.76 -24.94
CA ASP A 4 -18.03 -26.68 -25.41
C ASP A 4 -18.38 -27.65 -24.27
N THR A 5 -18.72 -27.06 -23.13
CA THR A 5 -19.70 -27.67 -22.24
C THR A 5 -20.65 -28.47 -23.10
N LEU A 6 -20.87 -29.71 -22.73
CA LEU A 6 -21.97 -30.57 -23.24
C LEU A 6 -22.94 -29.70 -24.03
N SER A 7 -22.69 -29.53 -25.34
CA SER A 7 -23.71 -28.87 -26.14
C SER A 7 -24.95 -29.67 -25.88
N ALA A 8 -26.11 -29.05 -25.76
CA ALA A 8 -27.38 -29.74 -25.55
C ALA A 8 -27.62 -30.88 -26.57
N ASN A 9 -26.73 -31.02 -27.55
CA ASN A 9 -26.70 -32.05 -28.58
C ASN A 9 -25.70 -33.19 -28.33
N SER A 10 -24.80 -33.10 -27.33
CA SER A 10 -23.89 -34.17 -26.94
C SER A 10 -24.55 -35.06 -25.90
N THR A 11 -25.54 -35.81 -26.29
CA THR A 11 -26.13 -36.79 -25.38
C THR A 11 -25.14 -37.95 -25.19
N PRO A 12 -25.07 -38.58 -24.00
CA PRO A 12 -24.29 -39.80 -23.79
C PRO A 12 -24.48 -40.83 -24.89
N ALA A 13 -25.70 -40.99 -25.40
CA ALA A 13 -26.04 -41.89 -26.49
C ALA A 13 -25.29 -41.61 -27.81
N LYS A 14 -25.00 -40.34 -28.16
CA LYS A 14 -24.22 -40.00 -29.36
C LYS A 14 -22.74 -40.32 -29.20
N VAL A 15 -22.19 -40.10 -27.98
CA VAL A 15 -20.84 -40.52 -27.64
C VAL A 15 -20.74 -42.04 -27.70
N PHE A 16 -21.68 -42.78 -27.13
CA PHE A 16 -21.72 -44.23 -27.11
C PHE A 16 -21.86 -44.87 -28.50
N ALA A 17 -22.66 -44.30 -29.38
CA ALA A 17 -22.80 -44.79 -30.74
C ALA A 17 -21.46 -44.72 -31.51
N ARG A 18 -20.67 -43.68 -31.29
CA ARG A 18 -19.38 -43.49 -31.94
C ARG A 18 -18.27 -44.37 -31.35
N LEU A 19 -18.30 -44.64 -30.05
CA LEU A 19 -17.35 -45.52 -29.36
C LEU A 19 -17.43 -46.98 -29.87
N GLY A 20 -18.64 -47.46 -30.29
CA GLY A 20 -18.81 -48.77 -30.88
C GLY A 20 -18.21 -48.95 -32.29
N GLU A 21 -17.85 -47.83 -32.95
CA GLU A 21 -17.27 -47.85 -34.30
C GLU A 21 -15.73 -47.73 -34.30
N VAL A 22 -15.11 -47.42 -33.14
CA VAL A 22 -13.67 -47.19 -33.02
C VAL A 22 -12.98 -48.37 -32.38
N ALA A 23 -12.10 -49.03 -33.13
CA ALA A 23 -11.30 -50.17 -32.66
C ALA A 23 -9.95 -49.75 -32.07
N ASP A 24 -9.55 -48.47 -32.21
CA ASP A 24 -8.27 -47.94 -31.78
C ASP A 24 -8.47 -47.00 -30.56
N GLY A 25 -7.77 -47.32 -29.47
CA GLY A 25 -7.87 -46.53 -28.23
C GLY A 25 -7.41 -45.08 -28.39
N GLU A 26 -6.41 -44.82 -29.25
CA GLU A 26 -5.95 -43.47 -29.55
C GLU A 26 -7.05 -42.64 -30.23
N GLU A 27 -7.72 -43.22 -31.23
CA GLU A 27 -8.82 -42.54 -31.90
C GLU A 27 -10.03 -42.39 -30.98
N LEU A 28 -10.27 -43.37 -30.09
CA LEU A 28 -11.30 -43.27 -29.06
C LEU A 28 -11.08 -42.05 -28.15
N LEU A 29 -9.87 -41.87 -27.62
CA LEU A 29 -9.53 -40.75 -26.76
C LEU A 29 -9.60 -39.40 -27.51
N ARG A 30 -9.21 -39.36 -28.78
CA ARG A 30 -9.29 -38.15 -29.61
C ARG A 30 -10.72 -37.76 -29.98
N THR A 31 -11.59 -38.73 -30.13
CA THR A 31 -12.98 -38.50 -30.58
C THR A 31 -13.99 -38.43 -29.46
N ALA A 32 -13.68 -38.94 -28.26
CA ALA A 32 -14.55 -38.83 -27.11
C ALA A 32 -14.56 -37.38 -26.58
N PRO A 33 -15.70 -36.67 -26.59
CA PRO A 33 -15.75 -35.26 -26.14
C PRO A 33 -15.64 -35.13 -24.62
N HIS A 34 -15.88 -36.23 -23.89
CA HIS A 34 -15.92 -36.22 -22.43
C HIS A 34 -15.20 -37.42 -21.83
N ILE A 35 -14.65 -37.25 -20.66
CA ILE A 35 -14.06 -38.27 -19.82
C ILE A 35 -14.87 -38.32 -18.51
N VAL A 36 -15.07 -39.49 -17.97
CA VAL A 36 -15.75 -39.68 -16.68
C VAL A 36 -14.68 -39.82 -15.61
N TRP A 37 -14.78 -38.98 -14.62
CA TRP A 37 -13.96 -39.08 -13.42
C TRP A 37 -14.85 -39.10 -12.17
N HIS A 38 -14.69 -40.16 -11.38
CA HIS A 38 -15.45 -40.35 -10.13
C HIS A 38 -16.96 -40.12 -10.29
N GLY A 39 -17.53 -40.60 -11.41
CA GLY A 39 -18.95 -40.45 -11.73
C GLY A 39 -19.35 -39.10 -12.34
N HIS A 40 -18.44 -38.16 -12.43
CA HIS A 40 -18.68 -36.87 -13.06
C HIS A 40 -18.11 -36.83 -14.50
N LEU A 41 -18.81 -36.15 -15.39
CA LEU A 41 -18.32 -35.89 -16.75
C LEU A 41 -17.39 -34.69 -16.74
N ILE A 42 -16.18 -34.87 -17.27
CA ILE A 42 -15.20 -33.80 -17.49
C ILE A 42 -14.89 -33.68 -18.97
N ASP A 43 -14.42 -32.52 -19.39
CA ASP A 43 -13.97 -32.31 -20.77
C ASP A 43 -12.75 -33.17 -21.06
N ASN A 44 -12.74 -33.80 -22.25
CA ASN A 44 -11.59 -34.59 -22.68
C ASN A 44 -10.45 -33.63 -23.11
N PRO A 45 -9.31 -33.62 -22.40
CA PRO A 45 -8.18 -32.75 -22.74
C PRO A 45 -7.69 -33.00 -24.19
N ALA A 46 -7.66 -34.27 -24.65
CA ALA A 46 -7.21 -34.59 -26.00
C ALA A 46 -8.10 -34.02 -27.10
N HIS A 47 -9.37 -33.72 -26.80
CA HIS A 47 -10.31 -33.14 -27.74
C HIS A 47 -10.24 -31.60 -27.76
N ALA A 48 -9.94 -30.99 -26.62
CA ALA A 48 -9.95 -29.56 -26.46
C ALA A 48 -8.61 -28.90 -26.82
N LEU A 49 -7.50 -29.63 -26.76
CA LEU A 49 -6.15 -29.11 -26.91
C LEU A 49 -5.65 -29.19 -28.36
N ALA A 50 -4.70 -28.33 -28.70
CA ALA A 50 -4.02 -28.41 -29.98
C ALA A 50 -3.33 -29.80 -30.12
N PRO A 51 -3.41 -30.43 -31.28
CA PRO A 51 -2.85 -31.78 -31.46
C PRO A 51 -1.36 -31.90 -31.10
N GLU A 52 -0.59 -30.87 -31.33
CA GLU A 52 0.83 -30.80 -31.00
C GLU A 52 1.13 -30.69 -29.50
N ALA A 53 0.14 -30.41 -28.69
CA ALA A 53 0.29 -30.25 -27.24
C ALA A 53 -0.19 -31.46 -26.44
N VAL A 54 -0.66 -32.52 -27.14
CA VAL A 54 -1.20 -33.71 -26.50
C VAL A 54 -0.65 -34.96 -27.17
N ASP A 55 -0.01 -35.80 -26.36
CA ASP A 55 0.34 -37.17 -26.76
C ASP A 55 -0.64 -38.15 -26.14
N ILE A 56 -1.07 -39.13 -26.91
CA ILE A 56 -1.88 -40.25 -26.44
C ILE A 56 -1.02 -41.52 -26.47
N ILE A 57 -0.73 -42.05 -25.29
CA ILE A 57 0.24 -43.10 -25.10
C ILE A 57 -0.49 -44.39 -24.72
N ALA A 58 -0.30 -45.43 -25.54
CA ALA A 58 -0.82 -46.76 -25.26
C ALA A 58 -0.10 -47.39 -24.04
N PRO A 59 -0.79 -48.25 -23.27
CA PRO A 59 -0.15 -49.00 -22.20
C PRO A 59 0.99 -49.88 -22.71
N THR A 60 2.08 -49.92 -21.97
CA THR A 60 3.21 -50.81 -22.27
C THR A 60 2.91 -52.27 -22.00
N ASP A 61 2.01 -52.54 -21.06
CA ASP A 61 1.46 -53.86 -20.81
C ASP A 61 0.23 -54.07 -21.71
N PRO A 62 0.27 -55.03 -22.68
CA PRO A 62 -0.84 -55.25 -23.58
C PRO A 62 -2.10 -55.80 -22.90
N THR A 63 -2.02 -56.19 -21.65
CA THR A 63 -3.18 -56.61 -20.84
C THR A 63 -3.82 -55.46 -20.08
N SER A 64 -3.17 -54.33 -20.02
CA SER A 64 -3.71 -53.11 -19.41
C SER A 64 -4.57 -52.34 -20.41
N ASP A 65 -5.66 -51.80 -19.93
CA ASP A 65 -6.57 -50.94 -20.67
C ASP A 65 -6.45 -49.47 -20.25
N VAL A 66 -5.40 -49.15 -19.47
CA VAL A 66 -5.12 -47.77 -19.01
C VAL A 66 -4.19 -47.06 -19.99
N TRP A 67 -4.75 -46.11 -20.69
CA TRP A 67 -4.03 -45.21 -21.58
C TRP A 67 -3.60 -43.96 -20.84
N THR A 68 -2.58 -43.27 -21.34
CA THR A 68 -2.12 -42.02 -20.78
C THR A 68 -2.36 -40.87 -21.76
N ILE A 69 -3.11 -39.86 -21.35
CA ILE A 69 -3.16 -38.59 -22.04
C ILE A 69 -2.06 -37.72 -21.45
N ARG A 70 -1.04 -37.44 -22.24
CA ARG A 70 0.07 -36.55 -21.84
C ARG A 70 -0.19 -35.17 -22.38
N VAL A 71 -0.37 -34.21 -21.50
CA VAL A 71 -0.44 -32.79 -21.83
C VAL A 71 0.96 -32.21 -21.72
N LEU A 72 1.46 -31.66 -22.84
CA LEU A 72 2.76 -30.99 -22.90
C LEU A 72 2.56 -29.52 -22.58
N ALA A 73 3.29 -29.03 -21.59
CA ALA A 73 3.32 -27.62 -21.24
C ALA A 73 4.71 -27.05 -21.52
N ASP A 74 4.78 -26.03 -22.37
CA ASP A 74 6.02 -25.35 -22.63
C ASP A 74 6.49 -24.65 -21.35
N SER A 75 7.80 -24.63 -21.12
CA SER A 75 8.34 -23.83 -20.06
C SER A 75 8.36 -22.34 -20.47
N VAL A 76 8.29 -21.45 -19.52
CA VAL A 76 8.40 -19.99 -19.75
C VAL A 76 9.70 -19.58 -20.49
N TRP A 77 10.67 -20.49 -20.54
CA TRP A 77 12.00 -20.26 -21.10
C TRP A 77 12.19 -20.86 -22.50
N ASP A 78 11.21 -21.56 -23.05
CA ASP A 78 11.38 -22.24 -24.32
C ASP A 78 11.68 -21.31 -25.49
N ASP A 79 11.17 -20.09 -25.45
CA ASP A 79 11.34 -19.10 -26.52
C ASP A 79 12.55 -18.18 -26.33
N LEU A 80 13.22 -18.20 -25.16
CA LEU A 80 14.29 -17.24 -24.84
C LEU A 80 15.68 -17.65 -25.34
N ASP A 81 16.07 -18.88 -25.14
CA ASP A 81 17.33 -19.47 -25.64
C ASP A 81 17.23 -20.99 -25.59
N PRO A 82 17.07 -21.65 -26.72
CA PRO A 82 17.00 -23.12 -26.78
C PRO A 82 18.26 -23.82 -26.25
N GLY A 83 19.37 -23.10 -26.12
CA GLY A 83 20.64 -23.60 -25.58
C GLY A 83 20.88 -23.27 -24.12
N ALA A 84 20.09 -22.39 -23.51
CA ALA A 84 20.26 -22.01 -22.11
C ALA A 84 19.77 -23.10 -21.16
N LYS A 85 20.43 -23.16 -19.98
CA LYS A 85 19.94 -24.01 -18.90
C LYS A 85 18.64 -23.41 -18.38
N LYS A 86 17.52 -24.10 -18.62
CA LYS A 86 16.20 -23.66 -18.17
C LYS A 86 16.14 -23.69 -16.65
N PRO A 87 15.66 -22.63 -16.00
CA PRO A 87 15.62 -22.57 -14.53
C PRO A 87 14.58 -23.53 -13.94
N TYR A 88 13.51 -23.84 -14.66
CA TYR A 88 12.58 -24.88 -14.26
C TYR A 88 12.08 -25.66 -15.48
N VAL A 89 11.62 -26.87 -15.26
CA VAL A 89 11.10 -27.73 -16.31
C VAL A 89 9.71 -28.18 -15.91
N VAL A 90 8.71 -27.60 -16.57
CA VAL A 90 7.44 -28.28 -16.66
C VAL A 90 7.34 -28.82 -18.01
N THR A 91 7.26 -30.07 -18.08
CA THR A 91 7.27 -30.65 -19.40
C THR A 91 6.01 -31.42 -19.72
N GLN A 92 5.35 -31.95 -18.73
CA GLN A 92 4.18 -32.76 -18.99
C GLN A 92 3.31 -33.03 -17.77
N VAL A 93 2.03 -33.23 -18.03
CA VAL A 93 1.07 -33.80 -17.09
C VAL A 93 0.50 -35.04 -17.69
N ASP A 94 0.65 -36.17 -17.02
CA ASP A 94 0.16 -37.47 -17.48
C ASP A 94 -1.17 -37.79 -16.78
N ILE A 95 -2.23 -37.96 -17.56
CA ILE A 95 -3.58 -38.27 -17.06
C ILE A 95 -3.90 -39.71 -17.47
N PRO A 96 -3.91 -40.68 -16.53
CA PRO A 96 -4.28 -42.03 -16.84
C PRO A 96 -5.79 -42.18 -17.07
N VAL A 97 -6.16 -42.83 -18.14
CA VAL A 97 -7.54 -43.01 -18.57
C VAL A 97 -7.81 -44.50 -18.82
N ALA A 98 -8.70 -45.07 -18.05
CA ALA A 98 -9.14 -46.44 -18.27
C ALA A 98 -10.14 -46.53 -19.41
N LEU A 99 -9.86 -47.43 -20.36
CA LEU A 99 -10.75 -47.74 -21.47
C LEU A 99 -11.56 -49.01 -21.21
N SER A 100 -11.39 -49.68 -20.07
CA SER A 100 -12.08 -50.91 -19.74
C SER A 100 -13.60 -50.78 -19.89
N GLY A 101 -14.17 -51.62 -20.72
CA GLY A 101 -15.59 -51.63 -21.01
C GLY A 101 -16.08 -50.44 -21.87
N ALA A 102 -15.26 -49.47 -22.19
CA ALA A 102 -15.66 -48.30 -22.99
C ALA A 102 -16.09 -48.72 -24.41
N THR A 103 -15.34 -49.61 -25.06
CA THR A 103 -15.65 -50.14 -26.39
C THR A 103 -16.76 -51.20 -26.39
N ALA A 104 -16.85 -52.00 -25.34
CA ALA A 104 -17.82 -53.11 -25.25
C ALA A 104 -19.22 -52.64 -24.82
N THR A 105 -19.30 -51.60 -24.03
CA THR A 105 -20.55 -51.11 -23.46
C THR A 105 -20.98 -49.74 -23.98
N GLY A 106 -20.14 -49.10 -24.78
CA GLY A 106 -20.34 -47.69 -25.18
C GLY A 106 -20.17 -46.70 -24.02
N ALA A 107 -19.44 -47.07 -22.96
CA ALA A 107 -19.15 -46.19 -21.83
C ALA A 107 -18.08 -45.15 -22.19
N SER A 108 -18.12 -44.01 -21.58
CA SER A 108 -17.06 -42.99 -21.73
C SER A 108 -15.76 -43.46 -21.07
N PRO A 109 -14.59 -43.05 -21.59
CA PRO A 109 -13.32 -43.26 -20.91
C PRO A 109 -13.35 -42.71 -19.49
N VAL A 110 -12.74 -43.41 -18.53
CA VAL A 110 -12.73 -43.05 -17.11
C VAL A 110 -11.33 -42.68 -16.67
N VAL A 111 -11.16 -41.49 -16.18
CA VAL A 111 -9.91 -41.05 -15.51
C VAL A 111 -9.80 -41.74 -14.15
N ASP A 112 -8.61 -42.25 -13.87
CA ASP A 112 -8.33 -42.80 -12.55
C ASP A 112 -8.39 -41.67 -11.50
N HIS A 113 -9.35 -41.80 -10.60
CA HIS A 113 -9.57 -40.84 -9.53
C HIS A 113 -8.36 -40.67 -8.61
N ASP A 114 -7.68 -41.79 -8.31
CA ASP A 114 -6.55 -41.78 -7.36
C ASP A 114 -5.27 -41.23 -8.00
N ALA A 115 -5.15 -41.27 -9.32
CA ALA A 115 -4.00 -40.75 -10.06
C ALA A 115 -4.11 -39.25 -10.44
N LEU A 116 -5.32 -38.71 -10.48
CA LEU A 116 -5.52 -37.33 -10.92
C LEU A 116 -4.89 -36.27 -9.97
N PRO A 117 -4.89 -36.43 -8.64
CA PRO A 117 -4.20 -35.51 -7.74
C PRO A 117 -2.71 -35.35 -8.05
N ASP A 118 -2.02 -36.44 -8.38
CA ASP A 118 -0.59 -36.42 -8.74
C ASP A 118 -0.35 -35.71 -10.06
N ALA A 119 -1.20 -35.95 -11.06
CA ALA A 119 -1.11 -35.28 -12.36
C ALA A 119 -1.32 -33.77 -12.22
N VAL A 120 -2.30 -33.35 -11.41
CA VAL A 120 -2.56 -31.94 -11.17
C VAL A 120 -1.49 -31.30 -10.29
N TYR A 121 -0.94 -32.05 -9.32
CA TYR A 121 0.21 -31.58 -8.55
C TYR A 121 1.37 -31.22 -9.48
N GLY A 122 1.67 -32.03 -10.49
CA GLY A 122 2.69 -31.74 -11.49
C GLY A 122 2.46 -30.40 -12.19
N LEU A 123 1.22 -30.11 -12.59
CA LEU A 123 0.86 -28.84 -13.22
C LEU A 123 1.02 -27.65 -12.25
N LEU A 124 0.52 -27.79 -11.02
CA LEU A 124 0.64 -26.74 -10.00
C LEU A 124 2.09 -26.47 -9.61
N ALA A 125 2.88 -27.52 -9.42
CA ALA A 125 4.31 -27.43 -9.15
C ALA A 125 5.03 -26.64 -10.25
N ALA A 126 4.64 -26.86 -11.44
CA ALA A 126 5.12 -26.18 -12.62
C ALA A 126 4.85 -24.69 -12.64
N VAL A 127 3.61 -24.34 -12.49
CA VAL A 127 3.17 -22.93 -12.48
C VAL A 127 3.79 -22.20 -11.30
N ALA A 128 4.00 -22.89 -10.17
CA ALA A 128 4.70 -22.36 -8.99
C ALA A 128 6.22 -22.25 -9.17
N GLY A 129 6.77 -22.78 -10.27
CA GLY A 129 8.20 -22.69 -10.56
C GLY A 129 9.06 -23.71 -9.83
N VAL A 130 8.53 -24.89 -9.47
CA VAL A 130 9.34 -25.99 -8.91
C VAL A 130 10.48 -26.36 -9.87
N GLY A 131 11.68 -26.46 -9.35
CA GLY A 131 12.92 -26.64 -10.10
C GLY A 131 13.61 -25.34 -10.54
N SER A 132 13.03 -24.18 -10.20
CA SER A 132 13.60 -22.87 -10.45
C SER A 132 13.97 -22.14 -9.14
N THR A 133 14.27 -20.85 -9.26
CA THR A 133 14.50 -19.97 -8.14
C THR A 133 13.24 -19.14 -7.88
N SER A 134 12.81 -19.03 -6.61
CA SER A 134 11.68 -18.21 -6.22
C SER A 134 11.93 -16.72 -6.49
N ALA A 135 10.89 -15.93 -6.47
CA ALA A 135 10.99 -14.47 -6.52
C ALA A 135 11.85 -13.90 -5.35
N ALA A 136 11.93 -14.62 -4.23
CA ALA A 136 12.81 -14.26 -3.10
C ALA A 136 14.27 -14.71 -3.28
N GLY A 137 14.58 -15.51 -4.32
CA GLY A 137 15.93 -15.99 -4.63
C GLY A 137 16.25 -17.38 -4.08
N ASP A 138 15.31 -18.03 -3.39
CA ASP A 138 15.48 -19.37 -2.85
C ASP A 138 15.14 -20.44 -3.91
N SER A 139 15.77 -21.63 -3.83
CA SER A 139 15.39 -22.77 -4.67
C SER A 139 13.99 -23.29 -4.29
N ILE A 140 13.17 -23.53 -5.30
CA ILE A 140 11.85 -24.15 -5.11
C ILE A 140 11.99 -25.64 -5.50
N ASP A 141 12.25 -26.50 -4.53
CA ASP A 141 12.48 -27.92 -4.77
C ASP A 141 11.18 -28.72 -4.88
N SER A 142 10.13 -28.29 -4.18
CA SER A 142 8.80 -28.88 -4.20
C SER A 142 7.76 -27.87 -3.73
N LEU A 143 6.48 -28.15 -3.95
CA LEU A 143 5.42 -27.41 -3.25
C LEU A 143 5.48 -27.71 -1.74
N PRO A 144 5.16 -26.73 -0.88
CA PRO A 144 5.06 -26.95 0.56
C PRO A 144 4.06 -28.02 0.91
N THR A 145 4.31 -28.75 1.99
CA THR A 145 3.42 -29.80 2.48
C THR A 145 2.13 -29.21 3.03
N VAL A 146 1.02 -29.84 2.67
CA VAL A 146 -0.30 -29.49 3.20
C VAL A 146 -0.55 -30.27 4.49
N GLU A 147 -0.81 -29.57 5.59
CA GLU A 147 -1.19 -30.16 6.86
C GLU A 147 -2.71 -30.24 6.98
N PRO A 148 -3.29 -31.43 7.28
CA PRO A 148 -4.73 -31.53 7.49
C PRO A 148 -5.20 -30.64 8.64
N LYS A 149 -6.27 -29.89 8.43
CA LYS A 149 -6.92 -29.13 9.49
C LYS A 149 -8.13 -29.88 10.02
N GLU A 150 -8.10 -30.22 11.31
CA GLU A 150 -9.17 -30.99 11.95
C GLU A 150 -10.54 -30.30 11.78
N GLY A 151 -11.55 -31.09 11.38
CA GLY A 151 -12.92 -30.60 11.19
C GLY A 151 -13.17 -29.85 9.87
N THR A 152 -12.21 -29.83 8.94
CA THR A 152 -12.36 -29.19 7.63
C THR A 152 -11.95 -30.12 6.50
N THR A 153 -12.40 -29.80 5.27
CA THR A 153 -11.95 -30.47 4.02
C THR A 153 -10.72 -29.74 3.42
N PHE A 154 -10.18 -28.76 4.11
CA PHE A 154 -9.06 -27.93 3.66
C PHE A 154 -7.84 -28.16 4.54
N GLY A 155 -6.68 -28.11 3.92
CA GLY A 155 -5.41 -28.13 4.65
C GLY A 155 -4.90 -26.72 4.96
N VAL A 156 -3.91 -26.67 5.83
CA VAL A 156 -3.09 -25.49 6.09
C VAL A 156 -1.71 -25.73 5.49
N VAL A 157 -1.21 -24.75 4.78
CA VAL A 157 0.13 -24.77 4.19
C VAL A 157 0.99 -23.78 4.94
N ARG A 158 2.19 -24.20 5.36
CA ARG A 158 3.19 -23.33 5.97
C ARG A 158 4.44 -23.29 5.12
N ASP A 159 4.92 -22.08 4.95
CA ASP A 159 6.14 -21.77 4.19
C ASP A 159 6.86 -20.58 4.81
N SER A 160 8.04 -20.24 4.31
CA SER A 160 8.77 -19.05 4.75
C SER A 160 9.70 -18.53 3.67
N PHE A 161 9.91 -17.23 3.66
CA PHE A 161 10.86 -16.58 2.77
C PHE A 161 11.51 -15.37 3.43
N THR A 162 12.60 -14.90 2.85
CA THR A 162 13.19 -13.60 3.18
C THR A 162 12.93 -12.66 2.01
N LEU A 163 12.39 -11.46 2.28
CA LEU A 163 12.11 -10.48 1.23
C LEU A 163 13.39 -9.67 0.92
N PRO A 164 14.07 -9.90 -0.21
CA PRO A 164 15.23 -9.09 -0.57
C PRO A 164 14.78 -7.69 -1.01
N ALA A 165 15.48 -6.66 -0.58
CA ALA A 165 15.21 -5.29 -1.03
C ALA A 165 15.31 -5.14 -2.56
N THR A 166 16.14 -5.96 -3.20
CA THR A 166 16.29 -6.02 -4.66
C THR A 166 15.01 -6.47 -5.35
N LEU A 167 14.20 -7.34 -4.74
CA LEU A 167 12.93 -7.78 -5.32
C LEU A 167 11.97 -6.60 -5.50
N LEU A 168 11.85 -5.72 -4.50
CA LEU A 168 10.99 -4.53 -4.61
C LEU A 168 11.43 -3.62 -5.76
N THR A 169 12.74 -3.42 -5.90
CA THR A 169 13.30 -2.60 -6.98
C THR A 169 13.09 -3.23 -8.35
N GLN A 170 13.31 -4.54 -8.48
CA GLN A 170 13.10 -5.28 -9.72
C GLN A 170 11.63 -5.32 -10.10
N HIS A 171 10.74 -5.56 -9.13
CA HIS A 171 9.30 -5.57 -9.35
C HIS A 171 8.81 -4.20 -9.85
N THR A 172 9.30 -3.11 -9.23
CA THR A 172 9.03 -1.74 -9.70
C THR A 172 9.58 -1.50 -11.10
N ALA A 173 10.76 -2.01 -11.41
CA ALA A 173 11.35 -1.84 -12.74
C ALA A 173 10.51 -2.47 -13.86
N VAL A 174 9.91 -3.64 -13.61
CA VAL A 174 9.11 -4.34 -14.63
C VAL A 174 7.64 -3.88 -14.67
N SER A 175 7.08 -3.38 -13.56
CA SER A 175 5.69 -2.93 -13.48
C SER A 175 5.52 -1.41 -13.65
N GLY A 176 6.54 -0.64 -13.35
CA GLY A 176 6.53 0.82 -13.44
C GLY A 176 7.19 1.41 -14.69
N ALA A 177 7.97 0.63 -15.44
CA ALA A 177 8.77 1.13 -16.57
C ALA A 177 7.94 1.78 -17.69
N GLY A 178 6.72 1.31 -17.92
CA GLY A 178 5.81 1.86 -18.95
C GLY A 178 5.03 3.10 -18.51
N ILE A 179 5.16 3.55 -17.27
CA ILE A 179 4.41 4.72 -16.78
C ILE A 179 5.08 6.01 -17.28
N PRO A 180 4.35 6.88 -17.99
CA PRO A 180 4.90 8.12 -18.53
C PRO A 180 5.10 9.15 -17.41
N LEU A 181 6.25 9.14 -16.75
CA LEU A 181 6.57 10.04 -15.64
C LEU A 181 6.46 11.53 -16.00
N GLY A 182 6.64 11.89 -17.27
CA GLY A 182 6.45 13.27 -17.77
C GLY A 182 5.02 13.79 -17.60
N ASP A 183 4.04 12.91 -17.61
CA ASP A 183 2.62 13.25 -17.46
C ASP A 183 2.21 13.40 -15.98
N LEU A 184 3.08 13.05 -15.06
CA LEU A 184 2.81 13.05 -13.61
C LEU A 184 3.18 14.38 -12.91
N ASP A 185 3.45 15.45 -13.63
CA ASP A 185 3.73 16.81 -13.10
C ASP A 185 4.78 16.83 -11.96
N GLY A 186 5.85 16.06 -12.12
CA GLY A 186 6.94 15.95 -11.15
C GLY A 186 6.62 15.02 -9.96
N GLU A 187 5.54 14.25 -10.02
CA GLU A 187 5.29 13.15 -9.08
C GLU A 187 6.26 11.99 -9.35
N THR A 188 6.53 11.20 -8.32
CA THR A 188 7.40 10.02 -8.36
C THR A 188 6.65 8.78 -7.92
N LEU A 189 7.14 7.60 -8.31
CA LEU A 189 6.59 6.32 -7.91
C LEU A 189 7.23 5.85 -6.59
N ASN A 190 6.53 4.98 -5.87
CA ASN A 190 7.11 4.23 -4.75
C ASN A 190 8.21 3.27 -5.24
N ALA A 191 9.16 2.98 -4.35
CA ALA A 191 10.24 2.04 -4.62
C ALA A 191 9.79 0.57 -4.69
N GLY A 192 8.54 0.27 -4.30
CA GLY A 192 7.95 -1.07 -4.36
C GLY A 192 6.44 -1.01 -4.30
N THR A 193 5.79 -2.09 -4.74
CA THR A 193 4.35 -2.33 -4.58
C THR A 193 4.12 -3.50 -3.64
N ALA A 194 2.99 -3.53 -2.94
CA ALA A 194 2.63 -4.63 -2.06
C ALA A 194 2.46 -5.97 -2.81
N ASP A 195 2.14 -5.90 -4.10
CA ASP A 195 2.01 -7.06 -4.99
C ASP A 195 3.31 -7.88 -5.08
N ALA A 196 4.47 -7.28 -4.78
CA ALA A 196 5.73 -8.00 -4.71
C ALA A 196 5.76 -9.08 -3.60
N LEU A 197 4.86 -9.00 -2.60
CA LEU A 197 4.72 -10.03 -1.57
C LEU A 197 4.08 -11.32 -2.08
N VAL A 198 3.30 -11.26 -3.15
CA VAL A 198 2.61 -12.42 -3.71
C VAL A 198 3.59 -13.42 -4.31
N GLY A 199 4.63 -12.93 -4.99
CA GLY A 199 5.61 -13.75 -5.67
C GLY A 199 6.19 -14.88 -4.80
N PRO A 200 6.79 -14.56 -3.65
CA PRO A 200 7.29 -15.58 -2.73
C PRO A 200 6.21 -16.50 -2.15
N CYS A 201 4.93 -16.11 -2.21
CA CYS A 201 3.82 -16.89 -1.68
C CYS A 201 3.21 -17.86 -2.69
N TRP A 202 3.54 -17.79 -3.99
CA TRP A 202 2.95 -18.66 -5.00
C TRP A 202 3.06 -20.16 -4.67
N PRO A 203 4.18 -20.69 -4.18
CA PRO A 203 4.24 -22.12 -3.82
C PRO A 203 3.20 -22.50 -2.76
N ALA A 204 3.01 -21.67 -1.74
CA ALA A 204 2.01 -21.91 -0.70
C ALA A 204 0.57 -21.73 -1.22
N ILE A 205 0.33 -20.76 -2.10
CA ILE A 205 -0.98 -20.53 -2.74
C ILE A 205 -1.38 -21.75 -3.58
N TYR A 206 -0.49 -22.24 -4.42
CA TYR A 206 -0.78 -23.39 -5.27
C TYR A 206 -0.90 -24.69 -4.49
N ALA A 207 -0.10 -24.88 -3.45
CA ALA A 207 -0.25 -26.03 -2.56
C ALA A 207 -1.63 -26.02 -1.86
N ALA A 208 -2.04 -24.85 -1.33
CA ALA A 208 -3.35 -24.71 -0.69
C ALA A 208 -4.48 -24.92 -1.69
N LEU A 209 -4.38 -24.34 -2.90
CA LEU A 209 -5.36 -24.49 -3.97
C LEU A 209 -5.52 -25.97 -4.37
N GLY A 210 -4.39 -26.67 -4.54
CA GLY A 210 -4.37 -28.08 -4.91
C GLY A 210 -4.92 -29.02 -3.83
N SER A 211 -4.99 -28.58 -2.59
CA SER A 211 -5.45 -29.39 -1.46
C SER A 211 -6.95 -29.31 -1.18
N ALA A 212 -7.67 -28.45 -1.88
CA ALA A 212 -9.07 -28.21 -1.62
C ALA A 212 -9.98 -29.25 -2.30
N TYR A 213 -10.94 -29.76 -1.53
CA TYR A 213 -11.95 -30.70 -1.98
C TYR A 213 -13.35 -30.18 -1.67
N LEU A 214 -14.30 -30.53 -2.51
CA LEU A 214 -15.72 -30.36 -2.23
C LEU A 214 -16.16 -31.28 -1.09
N PRO A 215 -17.32 -31.02 -0.44
CA PRO A 215 -17.84 -31.88 0.62
C PRO A 215 -18.10 -33.33 0.19
N ASP A 216 -18.32 -33.56 -1.10
CA ASP A 216 -18.50 -34.87 -1.69
C ASP A 216 -17.17 -35.61 -2.03
N GLY A 217 -16.04 -35.03 -1.70
CA GLY A 217 -14.70 -35.55 -1.94
C GLY A 217 -14.13 -35.21 -3.33
N TYR A 218 -14.80 -34.38 -4.11
CA TYR A 218 -14.37 -34.00 -5.45
C TYR A 218 -13.30 -32.88 -5.38
N PRO A 219 -12.12 -33.05 -6.02
CA PRO A 219 -11.08 -32.03 -5.92
C PRO A 219 -11.46 -30.74 -6.67
N VAL A 220 -11.17 -29.63 -6.02
CA VAL A 220 -11.50 -28.28 -6.51
C VAL A 220 -10.75 -27.95 -7.79
N ILE A 221 -9.56 -28.49 -7.94
CA ILE A 221 -8.67 -28.23 -9.08
C ILE A 221 -9.14 -28.84 -10.38
N GLU A 222 -10.18 -29.64 -10.37
CA GLU A 222 -10.82 -30.05 -11.62
C GLU A 222 -11.25 -28.82 -12.41
N GLY A 223 -10.79 -28.70 -13.63
CA GLY A 223 -10.99 -27.52 -14.45
C GLY A 223 -9.95 -26.42 -14.23
N LEU A 224 -8.84 -26.69 -13.55
CA LEU A 224 -7.79 -25.71 -13.25
C LEU A 224 -7.27 -24.99 -14.51
N LEU A 225 -7.22 -25.66 -15.67
CA LEU A 225 -6.86 -25.02 -16.95
C LEU A 225 -7.81 -23.87 -17.34
N ASN A 226 -9.01 -23.84 -16.78
CA ASN A 226 -9.99 -22.77 -16.97
C ASN A 226 -10.02 -21.80 -15.79
N ALA A 227 -9.11 -21.91 -14.83
CA ALA A 227 -9.03 -20.99 -13.71
C ALA A 227 -8.55 -19.62 -14.18
N VAL A 228 -9.20 -18.58 -13.69
CA VAL A 228 -8.79 -17.19 -13.87
C VAL A 228 -8.67 -16.52 -12.51
N HIS A 229 -7.65 -15.69 -12.35
CA HIS A 229 -7.50 -14.84 -11.17
C HIS A 229 -8.57 -13.74 -11.22
N LEU A 230 -9.42 -13.67 -10.19
CA LEU A 230 -10.51 -12.69 -10.11
C LEU A 230 -10.11 -11.45 -9.33
N ASP A 231 -9.60 -11.67 -8.14
CA ASP A 231 -9.28 -10.61 -7.20
C ASP A 231 -7.99 -10.92 -6.45
N HIS A 232 -7.27 -9.86 -6.19
CA HIS A 232 -6.10 -9.83 -5.32
C HIS A 232 -6.33 -8.78 -4.23
N CYS A 233 -6.09 -9.14 -2.98
CA CYS A 233 -6.23 -8.24 -1.85
C CYS A 233 -5.00 -8.32 -0.96
N VAL A 234 -4.53 -7.18 -0.49
CA VAL A 234 -3.43 -7.10 0.48
C VAL A 234 -3.72 -6.04 1.53
N GLU A 235 -3.51 -6.40 2.80
CA GLU A 235 -3.46 -5.50 3.94
C GLU A 235 -2.03 -5.49 4.50
N LEU A 236 -1.41 -4.32 4.56
CA LEU A 236 -0.10 -4.11 5.17
C LEU A 236 -0.26 -3.60 6.60
N LEU A 237 0.15 -4.37 7.58
CA LEU A 237 0.14 -3.98 9.00
C LEU A 237 1.44 -3.27 9.41
N VAL A 238 2.50 -3.43 8.61
CA VAL A 238 3.74 -2.68 8.71
C VAL A 238 4.11 -2.13 7.33
N PRO A 239 4.90 -1.05 7.24
CA PRO A 239 5.39 -0.55 5.96
C PRO A 239 6.15 -1.59 5.16
N LEU A 240 5.94 -1.64 3.84
CA LEU A 240 6.59 -2.62 2.96
C LEU A 240 8.13 -2.55 3.04
N GLU A 241 8.67 -1.35 3.18
CA GLU A 241 10.11 -1.09 3.29
C GLU A 241 10.73 -1.71 4.56
N GLU A 242 9.96 -1.84 5.63
CA GLU A 242 10.39 -2.48 6.87
C GLU A 242 10.46 -4.00 6.73
N LEU A 243 9.62 -4.59 5.86
CA LEU A 243 9.64 -6.03 5.57
C LEU A 243 10.86 -6.43 4.74
N ALA A 244 11.38 -5.54 3.90
CA ALA A 244 12.53 -5.79 3.04
C ALA A 244 13.88 -5.82 3.78
N ASN A 245 13.91 -5.66 5.10
CA ASN A 245 15.14 -5.57 5.89
C ASN A 245 15.55 -6.90 6.53
N SER A 246 15.76 -7.94 5.71
CA SER A 246 16.39 -9.21 6.13
C SER A 246 15.63 -10.02 7.19
N ARG A 247 14.34 -9.79 7.37
CA ARG A 247 13.50 -10.58 8.28
C ARG A 247 12.96 -11.80 7.55
N THR A 248 12.94 -12.94 8.23
CA THR A 248 12.20 -14.11 7.75
C THR A 248 10.70 -13.87 7.93
N ILE A 249 9.95 -14.00 6.86
CA ILE A 249 8.50 -13.92 6.83
C ILE A 249 7.96 -15.34 6.77
N GLN A 250 7.16 -15.72 7.76
CA GLN A 250 6.43 -16.98 7.79
C GLN A 250 5.10 -16.79 7.06
N VAL A 251 4.76 -17.75 6.23
CA VAL A 251 3.52 -17.79 5.46
C VAL A 251 2.62 -18.89 6.00
N GLU A 252 1.38 -18.57 6.32
CA GLU A 252 0.33 -19.56 6.53
C GLU A 252 -0.76 -19.32 5.48
N ALA A 253 -0.97 -20.27 4.59
CA ALA A 253 -1.98 -20.22 3.54
C ALA A 253 -3.07 -21.27 3.77
N GLN A 254 -4.33 -20.89 3.55
CA GLN A 254 -5.49 -21.75 3.72
C GLN A 254 -6.60 -21.36 2.75
N THR A 255 -7.28 -22.35 2.15
CA THR A 255 -8.50 -22.09 1.39
C THR A 255 -9.71 -21.86 2.31
N SER A 256 -10.63 -21.01 1.85
CA SER A 256 -11.97 -20.87 2.45
C SER A 256 -12.93 -21.90 1.85
N PRO A 257 -14.11 -22.11 2.47
CA PRO A 257 -15.18 -22.84 1.82
C PRO A 257 -15.49 -22.32 0.43
N LEU A 258 -15.75 -23.24 -0.50
CA LEU A 258 -16.00 -22.92 -1.88
C LEU A 258 -17.34 -22.22 -2.08
N GLU A 259 -17.37 -21.30 -3.04
CA GLU A 259 -18.56 -20.61 -3.47
C GLU A 259 -18.83 -20.88 -4.95
N GLU A 260 -20.07 -21.18 -5.29
CA GLU A 260 -20.48 -21.33 -6.67
C GLU A 260 -21.13 -20.03 -7.17
N SER A 261 -20.79 -19.63 -8.38
CA SER A 261 -21.28 -18.37 -8.94
C SER A 261 -21.50 -18.47 -10.44
N ALA A 262 -22.11 -17.42 -11.01
CA ALA A 262 -22.25 -17.28 -12.45
C ALA A 262 -20.91 -17.15 -13.18
N SER A 263 -19.84 -16.76 -12.49
CA SER A 263 -18.48 -16.69 -13.05
C SER A 263 -17.75 -18.03 -13.02
N GLY A 264 -18.31 -19.03 -12.32
CA GLY A 264 -17.71 -20.32 -12.07
C GLY A 264 -17.62 -20.63 -10.59
N ARG A 265 -16.84 -21.65 -10.24
CA ARG A 265 -16.54 -22.03 -8.87
C ARG A 265 -15.43 -21.12 -8.33
N ILE A 266 -15.70 -20.41 -7.24
CA ILE A 266 -14.75 -19.51 -6.64
C ILE A 266 -13.97 -20.22 -5.53
N VAL A 267 -12.66 -20.18 -5.66
CA VAL A 267 -11.71 -20.66 -4.65
C VAL A 267 -11.00 -19.45 -4.07
N THR A 268 -11.03 -19.33 -2.76
CA THR A 268 -10.35 -18.24 -2.05
C THR A 268 -9.22 -18.82 -1.20
N VAL A 269 -8.00 -18.33 -1.42
CA VAL A 269 -6.83 -18.63 -0.60
C VAL A 269 -6.54 -17.42 0.28
N ASN A 270 -6.56 -17.63 1.59
CA ASN A 270 -6.23 -16.61 2.58
C ASN A 270 -4.82 -16.86 3.09
N LEU A 271 -4.01 -15.81 3.14
CA LEU A 271 -2.65 -15.88 3.64
C LEU A 271 -2.46 -14.93 4.82
N THR A 272 -1.75 -15.42 5.83
CA THR A 272 -1.27 -14.60 6.94
C THR A 272 0.24 -14.63 6.93
N LEU A 273 0.84 -13.46 6.82
CA LEU A 273 2.28 -13.28 6.87
C LEU A 273 2.68 -12.79 8.26
N THR A 274 3.62 -13.50 8.90
CA THR A 274 4.12 -13.15 10.23
C THR A 274 5.63 -13.00 10.21
N SER A 275 6.14 -12.07 11.00
CA SER A 275 7.58 -11.90 11.24
C SER A 275 7.81 -11.65 12.72
N GLU A 276 8.78 -12.35 13.31
CA GLU A 276 9.08 -12.24 14.76
C GLU A 276 7.86 -12.47 15.67
N GLY A 277 6.88 -13.27 15.21
CA GLY A 277 5.65 -13.60 15.96
C GLY A 277 4.50 -12.60 15.77
N GLU A 278 4.72 -11.50 15.06
CA GLU A 278 3.69 -10.48 14.78
C GLU A 278 3.17 -10.61 13.35
N VAL A 279 1.86 -10.40 13.16
CA VAL A 279 1.27 -10.36 11.81
C VAL A 279 1.70 -9.09 11.12
N VAL A 280 2.33 -9.22 9.95
CA VAL A 280 2.89 -8.10 9.18
C VAL A 280 2.10 -7.78 7.91
N ALA A 281 1.42 -8.78 7.33
CA ALA A 281 0.51 -8.59 6.20
C ALA A 281 -0.54 -9.70 6.16
N ARG A 282 -1.64 -9.45 5.46
CA ARG A 282 -2.64 -10.44 5.06
C ARG A 282 -2.90 -10.31 3.57
N LEU A 283 -3.03 -11.46 2.89
CA LEU A 283 -3.36 -11.50 1.48
C LEU A 283 -4.59 -12.38 1.28
N VAL A 284 -5.35 -12.08 0.24
CA VAL A 284 -6.49 -12.89 -0.21
C VAL A 284 -6.43 -13.00 -1.73
N GLU A 285 -6.28 -14.22 -2.22
CA GLU A 285 -6.23 -14.52 -3.65
C GLU A 285 -7.48 -15.30 -4.04
N ARG A 286 -8.24 -14.81 -5.01
CA ARG A 286 -9.49 -15.43 -5.43
C ARG A 286 -9.41 -15.84 -6.90
N PHE A 287 -9.75 -17.09 -7.14
CA PHE A 287 -9.75 -17.70 -8.47
C PHE A 287 -11.15 -18.17 -8.82
N ALA A 288 -11.55 -18.02 -10.09
CA ALA A 288 -12.75 -18.64 -10.61
C ALA A 288 -12.37 -19.78 -11.56
N ILE A 289 -12.86 -20.98 -11.28
CA ILE A 289 -12.78 -22.12 -12.18
C ILE A 289 -14.01 -22.06 -13.09
N ARG A 290 -13.80 -21.63 -14.33
CA ARG A 290 -14.85 -21.46 -15.34
C ARG A 290 -15.37 -22.82 -15.82
N GLY A 291 -16.59 -22.81 -16.39
CA GLY A 291 -17.20 -24.02 -16.97
C GLY A 291 -17.90 -24.94 -15.97
N ARG A 292 -17.80 -24.66 -14.67
CA ARG A 292 -18.46 -25.44 -13.58
C ARG A 292 -19.56 -24.64 -12.90
N VAL A 293 -20.34 -23.92 -13.68
CA VAL A 293 -21.48 -23.14 -13.17
C VAL A 293 -22.62 -24.08 -12.86
N THR A 294 -22.99 -24.19 -11.60
CA THR A 294 -24.10 -25.04 -11.14
C THR A 294 -25.21 -24.24 -10.47
N SER A 295 -24.97 -22.99 -10.15
CA SER A 295 -25.92 -22.15 -9.42
C SER A 295 -26.07 -20.76 -10.04
N THR A 296 -27.19 -20.10 -9.68
CA THR A 296 -27.48 -18.72 -10.04
C THR A 296 -27.09 -17.72 -8.96
N GLN A 297 -26.29 -18.15 -7.98
CA GLN A 297 -25.83 -17.26 -6.91
C GLN A 297 -24.98 -16.13 -7.47
N ALA A 298 -25.10 -14.97 -6.86
CA ALA A 298 -24.22 -13.85 -7.16
C ALA A 298 -22.78 -14.20 -6.75
N PRO A 299 -21.77 -13.74 -7.50
CA PRO A 299 -20.38 -13.91 -7.10
C PRO A 299 -20.15 -13.31 -5.74
N SER A 300 -19.32 -13.97 -4.92
CA SER A 300 -18.78 -13.36 -3.71
C SER A 300 -17.93 -12.15 -4.06
N LEU A 301 -18.00 -11.14 -3.21
CA LEU A 301 -17.18 -9.94 -3.36
C LEU A 301 -15.83 -10.14 -2.68
N ALA A 302 -14.78 -9.61 -3.29
CA ALA A 302 -13.49 -9.47 -2.64
C ALA A 302 -13.61 -8.57 -1.39
N PRO A 303 -12.74 -8.74 -0.38
CA PRO A 303 -12.71 -7.84 0.76
C PRO A 303 -12.50 -6.39 0.31
N ASN A 304 -13.35 -5.47 0.78
CA ASN A 304 -13.13 -4.05 0.58
C ASN A 304 -11.82 -3.63 1.25
N TRP A 305 -11.12 -2.71 0.64
CA TRP A 305 -9.89 -2.13 1.19
C TRP A 305 -8.87 -3.18 1.64
N GLY A 306 -8.72 -4.26 0.84
CA GLY A 306 -7.79 -5.35 1.15
C GLY A 306 -8.10 -6.12 2.43
N GLY A 307 -9.27 -5.93 3.04
CA GLY A 307 -9.65 -6.50 4.33
C GLY A 307 -9.30 -5.64 5.54
N ALA A 308 -8.76 -4.44 5.35
CA ALA A 308 -8.46 -3.53 6.45
C ALA A 308 -9.75 -3.03 7.14
N ASP A 309 -9.77 -3.09 8.47
CA ASP A 309 -10.87 -2.60 9.31
C ASP A 309 -10.79 -1.08 9.50
N VAL A 310 -11.18 -0.33 8.48
CA VAL A 310 -11.17 1.14 8.48
C VAL A 310 -12.52 1.66 7.99
N GLU A 311 -13.20 2.42 8.83
CA GLU A 311 -14.43 3.11 8.43
C GLU A 311 -14.10 4.23 7.43
N ILE A 312 -14.63 4.13 6.22
CA ILE A 312 -14.46 5.12 5.15
C ILE A 312 -15.76 5.90 4.97
N VAL A 313 -15.64 7.21 5.01
CA VAL A 313 -16.71 8.14 4.66
C VAL A 313 -16.53 8.56 3.21
N ASP A 314 -17.56 8.33 2.40
CA ASP A 314 -17.57 8.74 1.00
C ASP A 314 -17.44 10.27 0.87
N THR A 315 -16.63 10.68 -0.09
CA THR A 315 -16.47 12.08 -0.48
C THR A 315 -16.81 12.24 -1.97
N PRO A 316 -17.14 13.44 -2.43
CA PRO A 316 -17.22 13.66 -3.88
C PRO A 316 -15.93 13.18 -4.57
N ARG A 317 -16.10 12.49 -5.70
CA ARG A 317 -14.97 12.00 -6.50
C ARG A 317 -14.08 13.17 -6.88
N HIS A 318 -12.79 13.00 -6.62
CA HIS A 318 -11.79 13.99 -6.94
C HIS A 318 -10.70 13.35 -7.81
N PHE A 319 -10.61 13.81 -9.03
CA PHE A 319 -9.58 13.39 -9.97
C PHE A 319 -8.18 13.69 -9.40
N LEU A 320 -7.32 12.69 -9.40
CA LEU A 320 -5.93 12.82 -8.98
C LEU A 320 -5.00 12.82 -10.19
N ARG A 321 -5.06 11.77 -11.01
CA ARG A 321 -4.21 11.63 -12.20
C ARG A 321 -4.76 10.63 -13.20
N ARG A 322 -4.22 10.68 -14.42
CA ARG A 322 -4.47 9.72 -15.49
C ARG A 322 -3.17 9.45 -16.23
N ALA A 323 -2.97 8.22 -16.63
CA ALA A 323 -1.87 7.82 -17.50
C ALA A 323 -2.36 6.79 -18.51
N VAL A 324 -1.77 6.79 -19.71
CA VAL A 324 -1.93 5.72 -20.69
C VAL A 324 -0.64 4.92 -20.69
N VAL A 325 -0.73 3.64 -20.36
CA VAL A 325 0.41 2.74 -20.25
C VAL A 325 0.29 1.68 -21.34
N THR A 326 1.36 1.46 -22.10
CA THR A 326 1.39 0.35 -23.05
C THR A 326 1.76 -0.93 -22.33
N ALA A 327 0.92 -1.96 -22.45
CA ALA A 327 1.21 -3.29 -21.92
C ALA A 327 2.49 -3.86 -22.55
N PRO A 328 3.29 -4.64 -21.82
CA PRO A 328 4.50 -5.24 -22.36
C PRO A 328 4.24 -6.11 -23.59
N ALA A 329 5.21 -6.14 -24.52
CA ALA A 329 5.20 -7.06 -25.64
C ALA A 329 5.60 -8.49 -25.25
N ASP A 330 6.24 -8.64 -24.08
CA ASP A 330 6.71 -9.89 -23.51
C ASP A 330 6.58 -9.85 -21.99
N MET A 331 5.93 -10.85 -21.41
CA MET A 331 5.71 -10.94 -19.97
C MET A 331 6.78 -11.74 -19.23
N THR A 332 7.77 -12.28 -19.93
CA THR A 332 8.85 -13.08 -19.32
C THR A 332 9.60 -12.31 -18.21
N PRO A 333 9.98 -11.02 -18.39
CA PRO A 333 10.62 -10.27 -17.31
C PRO A 333 9.76 -10.15 -16.05
N PHE A 334 8.44 -10.01 -16.22
CA PHE A 334 7.54 -9.96 -15.08
C PHE A 334 7.37 -11.33 -14.42
N ALA A 335 7.23 -12.40 -15.21
CA ALA A 335 7.16 -13.78 -14.70
C ALA A 335 8.36 -14.12 -13.81
N MET A 336 9.57 -13.75 -14.24
CA MET A 336 10.81 -13.98 -13.48
C MET A 336 10.84 -13.26 -12.14
N VAL A 337 10.31 -12.05 -12.08
CA VAL A 337 10.35 -11.21 -10.87
C VAL A 337 9.15 -11.48 -9.96
N SER A 338 7.97 -11.74 -10.54
CA SER A 338 6.76 -12.02 -9.77
C SER A 338 6.68 -13.44 -9.25
N GLY A 339 7.49 -14.37 -9.79
CA GLY A 339 7.38 -15.79 -9.47
C GLY A 339 6.11 -16.48 -10.04
N ASP A 340 5.35 -15.78 -10.86
CA ASP A 340 4.22 -16.36 -11.57
C ASP A 340 4.68 -16.94 -12.90
N TYR A 341 5.00 -18.22 -12.90
CA TYR A 341 5.50 -18.94 -14.06
C TYR A 341 4.40 -19.58 -14.90
N ASN A 342 3.15 -19.13 -14.77
CA ASN A 342 2.06 -19.63 -15.59
C ASN A 342 2.35 -19.36 -17.08
N PRO A 343 2.58 -20.42 -17.88
CA PRO A 343 3.05 -20.25 -19.26
C PRO A 343 2.02 -19.63 -20.21
N ILE A 344 0.75 -19.49 -19.80
CA ILE A 344 -0.26 -18.79 -20.61
C ILE A 344 0.09 -17.33 -20.88
N HIS A 345 1.01 -16.75 -20.09
CA HIS A 345 1.46 -15.38 -20.21
C HIS A 345 2.71 -15.21 -21.07
N THR A 346 3.42 -16.30 -21.33
CA THR A 346 4.76 -16.25 -21.95
C THR A 346 4.92 -17.17 -23.15
N SER A 347 4.09 -18.21 -23.28
CA SER A 347 4.13 -19.19 -24.36
C SER A 347 2.85 -19.15 -25.22
N THR A 348 3.02 -19.03 -26.53
CA THR A 348 1.91 -19.11 -27.49
C THR A 348 1.26 -20.51 -27.49
N ASN A 349 2.06 -21.57 -27.33
CA ASN A 349 1.53 -22.93 -27.29
C ASN A 349 0.68 -23.12 -26.03
N ALA A 350 1.16 -22.70 -24.86
CA ALA A 350 0.39 -22.78 -23.62
C ALA A 350 -0.89 -21.93 -23.67
N ALA A 351 -0.83 -20.75 -24.26
CA ALA A 351 -2.01 -19.90 -24.45
C ALA A 351 -3.07 -20.61 -25.32
N ARG A 352 -2.65 -21.29 -26.39
CA ARG A 352 -3.55 -22.07 -27.25
C ARG A 352 -4.16 -23.27 -26.56
N LEU A 353 -3.47 -23.91 -25.61
CA LEU A 353 -4.04 -25.01 -24.80
C LEU A 353 -5.32 -24.59 -24.05
N VAL A 354 -5.37 -23.32 -23.63
CA VAL A 354 -6.54 -22.76 -22.93
C VAL A 354 -7.45 -21.95 -23.88
N GLY A 355 -7.25 -22.07 -25.20
CA GLY A 355 -8.09 -21.47 -26.24
C GLY A 355 -7.85 -19.99 -26.50
N LEU A 356 -6.70 -19.50 -26.15
CA LEU A 356 -6.26 -18.16 -26.47
C LEU A 356 -5.44 -18.18 -27.78
N GLU A 357 -5.49 -17.12 -28.56
CA GLU A 357 -4.69 -16.99 -29.79
C GLU A 357 -3.22 -16.65 -29.51
N ALA A 358 -2.98 -15.91 -28.44
CA ALA A 358 -1.67 -15.42 -28.02
C ALA A 358 -1.59 -15.32 -26.48
N PRO A 359 -0.38 -15.21 -25.91
CA PRO A 359 -0.21 -14.94 -24.49
C PRO A 359 -0.92 -13.67 -24.04
N LEU A 360 -1.36 -13.67 -22.79
CA LEU A 360 -2.02 -12.54 -22.14
C LEU A 360 -1.08 -11.82 -21.18
N VAL A 361 -1.38 -10.55 -20.91
CA VAL A 361 -0.76 -9.81 -19.81
C VAL A 361 -1.13 -10.45 -18.47
N HIS A 362 -0.15 -10.59 -17.56
CA HIS A 362 -0.43 -10.98 -16.18
C HIS A 362 -1.37 -9.97 -15.52
N GLY A 363 -2.46 -10.42 -14.93
CA GLY A 363 -3.35 -9.56 -14.15
C GLY A 363 -2.62 -8.82 -13.03
N MET A 364 -1.66 -9.48 -12.38
CA MET A 364 -0.82 -8.91 -11.32
C MET A 364 0.16 -7.85 -11.82
N TRP A 365 0.60 -7.90 -13.08
CA TRP A 365 1.37 -6.79 -13.68
C TRP A 365 0.54 -5.51 -13.73
N LEU A 366 -0.70 -5.63 -14.19
CA LEU A 366 -1.60 -4.46 -14.27
C LEU A 366 -2.02 -3.98 -12.87
N SER A 367 -2.19 -4.89 -11.91
CA SER A 367 -2.41 -4.54 -10.50
C SER A 367 -1.26 -3.70 -9.96
N ALA A 368 -0.01 -4.15 -10.11
CA ALA A 368 1.17 -3.43 -9.67
C ALA A 368 1.32 -2.06 -10.36
N THR A 369 1.06 -2.02 -11.67
CA THR A 369 1.08 -0.76 -12.46
C THR A 369 0.02 0.23 -11.94
N ALA A 370 -1.20 -0.24 -11.69
CA ALA A 370 -2.28 0.54 -11.11
C ALA A 370 -1.95 1.03 -9.68
N GLN A 371 -1.30 0.18 -8.87
CA GLN A 371 -0.87 0.51 -7.52
C GLN A 371 0.23 1.59 -7.51
N HIS A 372 1.17 1.55 -8.45
CA HIS A 372 2.14 2.63 -8.64
C HIS A 372 1.45 3.96 -8.88
N LEU A 373 0.45 4.00 -9.76
CA LEU A 373 -0.31 5.22 -10.04
C LEU A 373 -1.19 5.63 -8.86
N ALA A 374 -1.76 4.69 -8.10
CA ALA A 374 -2.52 5.01 -6.89
C ALA A 374 -1.67 5.73 -5.85
N THR A 375 -0.43 5.30 -5.67
CA THR A 375 0.49 5.80 -4.65
C THR A 375 1.39 6.94 -5.12
N ALA A 376 1.45 7.24 -6.43
CA ALA A 376 2.30 8.29 -6.99
C ALA A 376 2.05 9.65 -6.33
N GLY A 377 3.09 10.46 -6.21
CA GLY A 377 3.02 11.80 -5.62
C GLY A 377 4.36 12.51 -5.61
N LYS A 378 4.38 13.80 -5.31
CA LYS A 378 5.64 14.54 -5.01
C LYS A 378 6.39 13.91 -3.83
N ARG A 379 5.64 13.28 -2.94
CA ARG A 379 6.08 12.32 -1.94
C ARG A 379 5.11 11.15 -2.05
N PRO A 380 5.55 10.02 -2.58
CA PRO A 380 4.68 8.86 -2.76
C PRO A 380 3.98 8.47 -1.47
N ALA A 381 2.70 8.14 -1.57
CA ALA A 381 1.89 7.78 -0.42
C ALA A 381 2.19 6.33 -0.01
N ARG A 382 2.24 6.08 1.30
CA ARG A 382 2.36 4.73 1.83
C ARG A 382 1.03 4.00 1.71
N LEU A 383 1.04 2.82 1.12
CA LEU A 383 -0.11 1.94 1.03
C LEU A 383 -0.41 1.31 2.40
N ILE A 384 -1.68 1.27 2.79
CA ILE A 384 -2.18 0.50 3.93
C ILE A 384 -2.80 -0.80 3.42
N SER A 385 -3.64 -0.69 2.39
CA SER A 385 -4.33 -1.85 1.82
C SER A 385 -4.69 -1.63 0.37
N TRP A 386 -4.86 -2.74 -0.34
CA TRP A 386 -5.18 -2.78 -1.76
C TRP A 386 -6.17 -3.91 -2.04
N THR A 387 -7.19 -3.63 -2.82
CA THR A 387 -8.05 -4.63 -3.45
C THR A 387 -8.01 -4.39 -4.94
N TYR A 388 -7.78 -5.43 -5.71
CA TYR A 388 -7.73 -5.35 -7.16
C TYR A 388 -8.60 -6.43 -7.79
N SER A 389 -9.57 -6.00 -8.60
CA SER A 389 -10.52 -6.90 -9.27
C SER A 389 -10.33 -6.88 -10.78
N MET A 390 -10.30 -8.05 -11.39
CA MET A 390 -10.03 -8.30 -12.80
C MET A 390 -11.32 -8.70 -13.51
N PHE A 391 -11.74 -7.91 -14.50
CA PHE A 391 -13.01 -8.11 -15.22
C PHE A 391 -12.80 -8.53 -16.67
N GLY A 392 -11.65 -8.21 -17.26
CA GLY A 392 -11.34 -8.45 -18.65
C GLY A 392 -9.88 -8.79 -18.89
N MET A 393 -9.61 -9.45 -20.00
CA MET A 393 -8.27 -9.77 -20.45
C MET A 393 -7.61 -8.56 -21.11
N VAL A 394 -6.31 -8.42 -20.90
CA VAL A 394 -5.47 -7.41 -21.55
C VAL A 394 -4.47 -8.13 -22.44
N GLN A 395 -4.38 -7.73 -23.71
CA GLN A 395 -3.45 -8.32 -24.66
C GLN A 395 -2.07 -7.66 -24.56
N LEU A 396 -1.06 -8.38 -25.02
CA LEU A 396 0.28 -7.77 -25.16
C LEU A 396 0.19 -6.56 -26.09
N ASN A 397 0.90 -5.48 -25.74
CA ASN A 397 0.91 -4.20 -26.44
C ASN A 397 -0.39 -3.37 -26.37
N ASP A 398 -1.41 -3.79 -25.63
CA ASP A 398 -2.60 -2.96 -25.45
C ASP A 398 -2.25 -1.62 -24.80
N ALA A 399 -2.96 -0.57 -25.23
CA ALA A 399 -2.93 0.73 -24.55
C ALA A 399 -3.95 0.74 -23.41
N VAL A 400 -3.45 0.75 -22.17
CA VAL A 400 -4.28 0.76 -20.97
C VAL A 400 -4.43 2.18 -20.44
N ASP A 401 -5.64 2.69 -20.43
CA ASP A 401 -5.98 4.00 -19.86
C ASP A 401 -6.31 3.82 -18.36
N ILE A 402 -5.47 4.39 -17.51
CA ILE A 402 -5.55 4.25 -16.06
C ILE A 402 -5.92 5.60 -15.45
N THR A 403 -7.05 5.65 -14.76
CA THR A 403 -7.55 6.85 -14.07
C THR A 403 -7.57 6.61 -12.56
N VAL A 404 -7.07 7.59 -11.80
CA VAL A 404 -6.99 7.56 -10.34
C VAL A 404 -7.85 8.66 -9.75
N GLU A 405 -8.76 8.31 -8.86
CA GLU A 405 -9.67 9.23 -8.17
C GLU A 405 -9.68 8.97 -6.67
N ARG A 406 -9.67 10.04 -5.87
CA ARG A 406 -10.01 9.92 -4.45
C ARG A 406 -11.53 9.82 -4.32
N ILE A 407 -12.01 8.81 -3.60
CA ILE A 407 -13.44 8.52 -3.43
C ILE A 407 -13.92 8.67 -1.99
N GLY A 408 -13.00 8.70 -1.01
CA GLY A 408 -13.37 8.79 0.40
C GLY A 408 -12.18 9.13 1.30
N ARG A 409 -12.48 9.23 2.58
CA ARG A 409 -11.51 9.38 3.66
C ARG A 409 -11.95 8.58 4.88
N SER A 410 -11.02 8.19 5.76
CA SER A 410 -11.40 7.62 7.04
C SER A 410 -12.22 8.61 7.86
N ALA A 411 -13.11 8.11 8.72
CA ALA A 411 -13.95 8.92 9.60
C ALA A 411 -13.14 9.90 10.48
N ARG A 412 -11.88 9.56 10.78
CA ARG A 412 -10.91 10.41 11.47
C ARG A 412 -9.99 11.20 10.53
N GLY A 413 -10.31 11.23 9.22
CA GLY A 413 -9.80 12.18 8.23
C GLY A 413 -8.37 11.98 7.71
N ALA A 414 -7.57 11.11 8.31
CA ALA A 414 -6.15 11.02 7.97
C ALA A 414 -5.87 10.09 6.77
N ILE A 415 -6.62 9.00 6.61
CA ILE A 415 -6.45 8.00 5.55
C ILE A 415 -7.28 8.40 4.34
N SER A 416 -6.70 8.34 3.15
CA SER A 416 -7.40 8.58 1.90
C SER A 416 -7.80 7.26 1.24
N ALA A 417 -9.05 7.17 0.79
CA ALA A 417 -9.55 6.08 -0.03
C ALA A 417 -9.51 6.50 -1.50
N VAL A 418 -8.82 5.70 -2.32
CA VAL A 418 -8.55 5.97 -3.73
C VAL A 418 -9.07 4.80 -4.57
N GLU A 419 -9.69 5.11 -5.71
CA GLU A 419 -10.07 4.13 -6.71
C GLU A 419 -9.24 4.33 -7.98
N VAL A 420 -8.78 3.22 -8.55
CA VAL A 420 -8.09 3.17 -9.84
C VAL A 420 -8.97 2.39 -10.81
N THR A 421 -9.20 2.94 -11.98
CA THR A 421 -9.94 2.26 -13.05
C THR A 421 -9.06 2.11 -14.28
N CYS A 422 -8.88 0.86 -14.75
CA CYS A 422 -8.12 0.55 -15.96
C CYS A 422 -9.09 0.23 -17.11
N ARG A 423 -8.82 0.79 -18.28
CA ARG A 423 -9.64 0.59 -19.49
C ARG A 423 -8.77 0.24 -20.69
N VAL A 424 -9.29 -0.65 -21.51
CA VAL A 424 -8.77 -0.92 -22.88
C VAL A 424 -9.90 -0.65 -23.85
N ASP A 425 -9.67 0.16 -24.86
CA ASP A 425 -10.67 0.57 -25.85
C ASP A 425 -11.98 1.12 -25.22
N GLY A 426 -11.85 1.83 -24.10
CA GLY A 426 -12.96 2.40 -23.34
C GLY A 426 -13.68 1.41 -22.39
N ASN A 427 -13.43 0.11 -22.51
CA ASN A 427 -14.03 -0.91 -21.64
C ASN A 427 -13.23 -1.05 -20.34
N VAL A 428 -13.93 -1.16 -19.22
CA VAL A 428 -13.26 -1.41 -17.93
C VAL A 428 -12.76 -2.86 -17.89
N VAL A 429 -11.45 -3.03 -17.76
CA VAL A 429 -10.80 -4.35 -17.65
C VAL A 429 -10.45 -4.70 -16.22
N SER A 430 -10.25 -3.70 -15.36
CA SER A 430 -9.97 -3.93 -13.94
C SER A 430 -10.24 -2.68 -13.10
N ARG A 431 -10.32 -2.88 -11.80
CA ARG A 431 -10.47 -1.81 -10.81
C ARG A 431 -9.67 -2.10 -9.55
N GLY A 432 -8.96 -1.09 -9.07
CA GLY A 432 -8.24 -1.13 -7.80
C GLY A 432 -8.83 -0.18 -6.78
N GLN A 433 -8.76 -0.53 -5.50
CA GLN A 433 -9.12 0.33 -4.39
C GLN A 433 -8.01 0.31 -3.35
N ALA A 434 -7.50 1.49 -2.99
CA ALA A 434 -6.41 1.66 -2.06
C ALA A 434 -6.80 2.48 -0.84
N LEU A 435 -6.32 2.08 0.32
CA LEU A 435 -6.18 2.95 1.47
C LEU A 435 -4.75 3.47 1.54
N LEU A 436 -4.61 4.79 1.54
CA LEU A 436 -3.32 5.47 1.57
C LEU A 436 -3.13 6.17 2.91
N ALA A 437 -2.04 5.85 3.59
CA ALA A 437 -1.64 6.55 4.79
C ALA A 437 -1.23 8.00 4.46
N PRO A 438 -1.49 8.94 5.35
CA PRO A 438 -0.96 10.28 5.18
C PRO A 438 0.58 10.24 5.26
N PRO A 439 1.26 11.21 4.62
CA PRO A 439 2.70 11.33 4.76
C PRO A 439 3.07 11.59 6.22
N THR A 440 4.26 11.19 6.63
CA THR A 440 4.81 11.54 7.95
C THR A 440 4.70 13.05 8.16
N THR A 441 4.00 13.44 9.21
CA THR A 441 3.65 14.83 9.46
C THR A 441 4.25 15.28 10.79
N ALA A 442 4.79 16.49 10.81
CA ALA A 442 5.23 17.16 12.04
C ALA A 442 4.48 18.47 12.19
N TYR A 443 3.91 18.69 13.36
CA TYR A 443 3.30 19.95 13.75
C TYR A 443 4.31 20.78 14.54
N VAL A 444 4.58 21.99 14.04
CA VAL A 444 5.56 22.88 14.66
C VAL A 444 4.86 24.12 15.20
N TYR A 445 5.16 24.42 16.46
CA TYR A 445 4.57 25.53 17.20
C TYR A 445 5.61 26.60 17.42
N PRO A 446 5.38 27.83 16.90
CA PRO A 446 6.34 28.93 17.01
C PRO A 446 6.40 29.52 18.41
N GLY A 447 7.52 30.13 18.71
CA GLY A 447 7.69 31.00 19.88
C GLY A 447 7.08 32.38 19.67
N GLN A 448 7.28 33.24 20.67
CA GLN A 448 6.84 34.64 20.58
C GLN A 448 7.67 35.46 19.57
N GLY A 449 7.09 36.56 19.08
CA GLY A 449 7.73 37.46 18.11
C GLY A 449 6.96 37.62 16.81
N ILE A 450 5.93 36.82 16.61
CA ILE A 450 5.09 36.82 15.40
C ILE A 450 3.70 37.45 15.63
N GLN A 451 3.43 37.95 16.84
CA GLN A 451 2.14 38.52 17.20
C GLN A 451 1.82 39.76 16.37
N SER A 452 0.58 39.92 16.00
CA SER A 452 0.04 41.07 15.31
C SER A 452 -1.39 41.39 15.75
N PRO A 453 -1.81 42.66 15.79
CA PRO A 453 -3.20 43.00 16.07
C PRO A 453 -4.15 42.32 15.07
N GLY A 454 -5.28 41.82 15.55
CA GLY A 454 -6.29 41.13 14.75
C GLY A 454 -5.90 39.72 14.29
N MET A 455 -4.80 39.13 14.77
CA MET A 455 -4.39 37.76 14.42
C MET A 455 -5.49 36.75 14.75
N ALA A 456 -5.61 35.69 13.93
CA ALA A 456 -6.61 34.63 14.02
C ALA A 456 -8.09 35.06 13.85
N SER A 457 -8.36 36.28 13.41
CA SER A 457 -9.75 36.71 13.12
C SER A 457 -10.40 35.88 12.01
N GLY A 458 -9.62 35.49 10.97
CA GLY A 458 -10.07 34.59 9.91
C GLY A 458 -10.41 33.18 10.43
N ASP A 459 -9.60 32.64 11.33
CA ASP A 459 -9.83 31.33 11.93
C ASP A 459 -11.09 31.33 12.81
N ARG A 460 -11.28 32.37 13.62
CA ARG A 460 -12.49 32.56 14.43
C ARG A 460 -13.76 32.67 13.58
N SER A 461 -13.65 33.28 12.41
CA SER A 461 -14.79 33.40 11.48
C SER A 461 -15.12 32.11 10.76
N ALA A 462 -14.11 31.34 10.38
CA ALA A 462 -14.24 30.16 9.52
C ALA A 462 -14.53 28.86 10.27
N SER A 463 -14.20 28.76 11.58
CA SER A 463 -14.27 27.52 12.36
C SER A 463 -15.04 27.73 13.66
N ALA A 464 -16.04 26.86 13.91
CA ALA A 464 -16.79 26.87 15.17
C ALA A 464 -15.93 26.42 16.34
N ALA A 465 -15.06 25.43 16.13
CA ALA A 465 -14.10 24.96 17.13
C ALA A 465 -13.10 26.04 17.52
N ALA A 466 -12.51 26.74 16.54
CA ALA A 466 -11.60 27.85 16.83
C ALA A 466 -12.30 29.00 17.59
N ARG A 467 -13.53 29.31 17.21
CA ARG A 467 -14.35 30.33 17.92
C ARG A 467 -14.58 29.95 19.38
N ALA A 468 -14.96 28.72 19.65
CA ALA A 468 -15.19 28.21 20.99
C ALA A 468 -13.93 28.31 21.88
N VAL A 469 -12.74 28.05 21.29
CA VAL A 469 -11.46 28.25 22.01
C VAL A 469 -11.27 29.70 22.45
N TRP A 470 -11.51 30.65 21.55
CA TRP A 470 -11.38 32.07 21.85
C TRP A 470 -12.39 32.57 22.91
N GLU A 471 -13.64 32.09 22.85
CA GLU A 471 -14.67 32.40 23.84
C GLU A 471 -14.32 31.84 25.21
N ARG A 472 -13.84 30.60 25.30
CA ARG A 472 -13.35 30.02 26.57
C ARG A 472 -12.15 30.76 27.10
N ALA A 473 -11.17 31.03 26.25
CA ALA A 473 -9.97 31.77 26.63
C ALA A 473 -10.29 33.20 27.17
N ASP A 474 -11.18 33.92 26.48
CA ASP A 474 -11.59 35.25 26.90
C ASP A 474 -12.38 35.23 28.22
N SER A 475 -13.24 34.25 28.39
CA SER A 475 -13.97 34.04 29.65
C SER A 475 -12.99 33.76 30.80
N HIS A 476 -12.03 32.88 30.62
CA HIS A 476 -11.03 32.53 31.62
C HIS A 476 -10.14 33.74 31.96
N THR A 477 -9.60 34.42 30.96
CA THR A 477 -8.73 35.59 31.20
C THR A 477 -9.46 36.77 31.86
N ARG A 478 -10.76 36.96 31.59
CA ARG A 478 -11.57 37.97 32.29
C ARG A 478 -11.81 37.60 33.75
N ASN A 479 -12.17 36.34 34.00
CA ASN A 479 -12.59 35.93 35.34
C ASN A 479 -11.40 35.74 36.29
N GLU A 480 -10.33 35.10 35.81
CA GLU A 480 -9.20 34.69 36.65
C GLU A 480 -8.02 35.68 36.58
N LEU A 481 -7.78 36.27 35.40
CA LEU A 481 -6.61 37.14 35.18
C LEU A 481 -6.97 38.64 35.08
N GLY A 482 -8.26 38.96 35.00
CA GLY A 482 -8.76 40.36 35.04
C GLY A 482 -8.60 41.16 33.74
N PHE A 483 -8.39 40.51 32.59
CA PHE A 483 -8.31 41.18 31.29
C PHE A 483 -8.99 40.35 30.16
N SER A 484 -9.35 41.02 29.08
CA SER A 484 -9.86 40.34 27.87
C SER A 484 -8.73 40.08 26.89
N ILE A 485 -8.47 38.82 26.59
CA ILE A 485 -7.47 38.47 25.56
C ILE A 485 -7.96 38.84 24.15
N VAL A 486 -9.26 38.75 23.89
CA VAL A 486 -9.87 39.20 22.63
C VAL A 486 -9.68 40.67 22.43
N GLN A 487 -9.95 41.49 23.44
CA GLN A 487 -9.75 42.94 23.36
C GLN A 487 -8.26 43.28 23.11
N ILE A 488 -7.34 42.59 23.79
CA ILE A 488 -5.90 42.82 23.61
C ILE A 488 -5.48 42.51 22.18
N VAL A 489 -5.99 41.43 21.60
CA VAL A 489 -5.63 41.02 20.22
C VAL A 489 -6.28 41.93 19.17
N ASP A 490 -7.55 42.25 19.33
CA ASP A 490 -8.30 42.98 18.31
C ASP A 490 -8.01 44.51 18.35
N GLU A 491 -7.98 45.10 19.54
CA GLU A 491 -7.81 46.56 19.72
C GLU A 491 -6.36 46.98 20.01
N ASN A 492 -5.57 46.08 20.60
CA ASN A 492 -4.18 46.31 21.01
C ASN A 492 -3.97 47.67 21.75
N PRO A 493 -4.64 47.92 22.87
CA PRO A 493 -4.57 49.21 23.53
C PRO A 493 -3.15 49.51 24.02
N THR A 494 -2.74 50.77 23.98
CA THR A 494 -1.41 51.21 24.49
C THR A 494 -1.35 51.25 26.01
N VAL A 495 -2.50 51.26 26.69
CA VAL A 495 -2.64 51.24 28.15
C VAL A 495 -3.74 50.27 28.53
N LEU A 496 -3.45 49.34 29.44
CA LEU A 496 -4.40 48.40 29.99
C LEU A 496 -4.34 48.42 31.51
N ARG A 497 -5.50 48.51 32.18
CA ARG A 497 -5.60 48.39 33.63
C ARG A 497 -6.14 47.01 33.99
N VAL A 498 -5.41 46.31 34.86
CA VAL A 498 -5.80 45.01 35.41
C VAL A 498 -5.71 45.10 36.94
N GLY A 499 -6.85 45.19 37.60
CA GLY A 499 -6.90 45.52 39.02
C GLY A 499 -6.23 46.88 39.32
N GLU A 500 -5.27 46.90 40.22
CA GLU A 500 -4.47 48.10 40.57
C GLU A 500 -3.27 48.30 39.61
N THR A 501 -2.91 47.31 38.80
CA THR A 501 -1.76 47.36 37.91
C THR A 501 -2.11 48.01 36.57
N VAL A 502 -1.25 48.91 36.11
CA VAL A 502 -1.39 49.60 34.83
C VAL A 502 -0.25 49.19 33.90
N PHE A 503 -0.58 48.49 32.86
CA PHE A 503 0.36 48.08 31.80
C PHE A 503 0.40 49.12 30.69
N ARG A 504 1.60 49.47 30.22
CA ARG A 504 1.80 50.45 29.15
C ARG A 504 2.82 49.93 28.14
N HIS A 505 2.53 50.08 26.85
CA HIS A 505 3.50 49.83 25.80
C HIS A 505 3.21 50.72 24.58
N PRO A 506 4.21 51.39 24.00
CA PRO A 506 3.99 52.36 22.92
C PRO A 506 3.40 51.78 21.64
N LYS A 507 3.59 50.49 21.40
CA LYS A 507 3.02 49.74 20.25
C LYS A 507 1.77 48.95 20.61
N GLY A 508 1.23 49.11 21.83
CA GLY A 508 0.12 48.34 22.38
C GLY A 508 0.57 47.19 23.29
N VAL A 509 -0.30 46.84 24.25
CA VAL A 509 0.02 45.86 25.30
C VAL A 509 0.17 44.43 24.80
N LEU A 510 -0.31 44.12 23.59
CA LEU A 510 -0.07 42.82 22.92
C LEU A 510 1.43 42.53 22.79
N TYR A 511 2.29 43.54 22.78
CA TYR A 511 3.75 43.40 22.70
C TYR A 511 4.45 43.25 24.06
N LEU A 512 3.71 43.22 25.15
CA LEU A 512 4.22 42.83 26.46
C LEU A 512 4.20 41.31 26.57
N THR A 513 5.31 40.71 27.02
CA THR A 513 5.53 39.26 26.90
C THR A 513 4.44 38.39 27.53
N GLN A 514 3.86 38.80 28.66
CA GLN A 514 2.78 38.09 29.34
C GLN A 514 1.50 38.01 28.48
N PHE A 515 1.14 39.09 27.80
CA PHE A 515 -0.02 39.12 26.92
C PHE A 515 0.28 38.48 25.56
N THR A 516 1.49 38.67 25.03
CA THR A 516 1.95 37.99 23.81
C THR A 516 1.85 36.47 23.93
N GLN A 517 2.34 35.94 25.07
CA GLN A 517 2.36 34.47 25.26
C GLN A 517 0.95 33.88 25.35
N VAL A 518 0.04 34.53 26.08
CA VAL A 518 -1.37 34.14 26.15
C VAL A 518 -2.02 34.18 24.76
N ALA A 519 -1.85 35.29 24.05
CA ALA A 519 -2.46 35.47 22.73
C ALA A 519 -1.99 34.39 21.74
N LEU A 520 -0.69 34.11 21.67
CA LEU A 520 -0.13 33.10 20.78
C LEU A 520 -0.52 31.67 21.19
N ALA A 521 -0.64 31.38 22.49
CA ALA A 521 -1.13 30.11 22.97
C ALA A 521 -2.58 29.87 22.52
N VAL A 522 -3.45 30.86 22.63
CA VAL A 522 -4.85 30.78 22.20
C VAL A 522 -4.95 30.65 20.68
N VAL A 523 -4.13 31.36 19.90
CA VAL A 523 -4.05 31.22 18.45
C VAL A 523 -3.69 29.80 18.08
N ALA A 524 -2.60 29.26 18.61
CA ALA A 524 -2.12 27.92 18.26
C ALA A 524 -3.11 26.82 18.68
N TYR A 525 -3.72 26.99 19.87
CA TYR A 525 -4.77 26.06 20.33
C TYR A 525 -6.00 26.11 19.39
N GLY A 526 -6.48 27.30 19.04
CA GLY A 526 -7.59 27.48 18.13
C GLY A 526 -7.34 26.94 16.72
N GLN A 527 -6.12 27.13 16.20
CA GLN A 527 -5.71 26.55 14.91
C GLN A 527 -5.66 25.03 14.96
N THR A 528 -5.19 24.43 16.05
CA THR A 528 -5.19 22.98 16.24
C THR A 528 -6.61 22.43 16.29
N GLU A 529 -7.53 23.08 17.03
CA GLU A 529 -8.92 22.67 17.07
C GLU A 529 -9.64 22.81 15.72
N ARG A 530 -9.32 23.85 14.95
CA ARG A 530 -9.79 23.98 13.56
C ARG A 530 -9.33 22.83 12.69
N LEU A 531 -8.05 22.40 12.78
CA LEU A 531 -7.54 21.25 12.05
C LEU A 531 -8.23 19.96 12.51
N ARG A 532 -8.52 19.83 13.80
CA ARG A 532 -9.24 18.68 14.37
C ARG A 532 -10.70 18.64 13.89
N GLU A 533 -11.41 19.80 13.90
CA GLU A 533 -12.75 19.94 13.31
C GLU A 533 -12.79 19.54 11.83
N ALA A 534 -11.76 19.92 11.07
CA ALA A 534 -11.62 19.56 9.66
C ALA A 534 -11.20 18.09 9.43
N GLY A 535 -10.92 17.31 10.48
CA GLY A 535 -10.47 15.93 10.36
C GLY A 535 -9.09 15.78 9.71
N THR A 536 -8.23 16.80 9.77
CA THR A 536 -6.92 16.83 9.10
C THR A 536 -5.74 16.57 10.05
N ILE A 537 -5.99 16.39 11.33
CA ILE A 537 -4.93 15.98 12.28
C ILE A 537 -4.53 14.54 11.98
N VAL A 538 -3.24 14.33 11.74
CA VAL A 538 -2.66 13.02 11.45
C VAL A 538 -2.34 12.31 12.76
N PRO A 539 -2.96 11.15 13.06
CA PRO A 539 -2.60 10.35 14.24
C PRO A 539 -1.13 9.90 14.18
N GLY A 540 -0.47 9.85 15.34
CA GLY A 540 0.92 9.43 15.42
C GLY A 540 1.93 10.41 14.84
N SER A 541 1.52 11.64 14.50
CA SER A 541 2.41 12.68 14.01
C SER A 541 3.41 13.13 15.06
N LEU A 542 4.57 13.61 14.59
CA LEU A 542 5.55 14.27 15.42
C LEU A 542 5.09 15.71 15.75
N TYR A 543 5.56 16.24 16.85
CA TYR A 543 5.34 17.65 17.18
C TYR A 543 6.55 18.24 17.87
N ALA A 544 6.76 19.53 17.65
CA ALA A 544 7.83 20.30 18.26
C ALA A 544 7.38 21.73 18.53
N GLY A 545 7.90 22.33 19.57
CA GLY A 545 7.63 23.71 19.94
C GLY A 545 8.90 24.47 20.28
N HIS A 546 8.99 25.71 19.84
CA HIS A 546 10.09 26.61 20.23
C HIS A 546 9.67 27.50 21.39
N SER A 547 10.34 27.37 22.54
CA SER A 547 10.07 28.22 23.72
C SER A 547 8.59 28.17 24.16
N LEU A 548 7.80 29.23 23.93
CA LEU A 548 6.36 29.24 24.14
C LEU A 548 5.64 28.11 23.38
N GLY A 549 6.09 27.81 22.17
CA GLY A 549 5.50 26.79 21.32
C GLY A 549 5.49 25.39 21.94
N GLU A 550 6.46 25.07 22.80
CA GLU A 550 6.49 23.78 23.52
C GLU A 550 5.26 23.62 24.42
N TYR A 551 4.92 24.66 25.22
CA TYR A 551 3.74 24.62 26.08
C TYR A 551 2.45 24.48 25.26
N THR A 552 2.36 25.18 24.13
CA THR A 552 1.17 25.12 23.28
C THR A 552 1.04 23.81 22.56
N ALA A 553 2.15 23.18 22.14
CA ALA A 553 2.15 21.83 21.57
C ALA A 553 1.67 20.78 22.58
N LEU A 554 2.19 20.85 23.82
CA LEU A 554 1.78 19.98 24.93
C LEU A 554 0.31 20.13 25.29
N ALA A 555 -0.24 21.34 25.21
CA ALA A 555 -1.65 21.59 25.49
C ALA A 555 -2.55 21.15 24.32
N SER A 556 -2.32 21.67 23.10
CA SER A 556 -3.29 21.59 22.02
C SER A 556 -3.23 20.27 21.23
N LEU A 557 -2.04 19.68 21.07
CA LEU A 557 -1.89 18.43 20.31
C LEU A 557 -1.73 17.22 21.22
N ALA A 558 -0.85 17.30 22.23
CA ALA A 558 -0.60 16.19 23.15
C ALA A 558 -1.65 16.05 24.26
N ASN A 559 -2.51 17.08 24.47
CA ASN A 559 -3.58 17.11 25.49
C ASN A 559 -3.07 16.87 26.94
N ILE A 560 -1.84 17.32 27.25
CA ILE A 560 -1.27 17.21 28.60
C ILE A 560 -1.83 18.30 29.51
N PHE A 561 -2.09 19.49 28.96
CA PHE A 561 -2.73 20.62 29.63
C PHE A 561 -4.03 20.97 28.93
N ASP A 562 -5.04 21.40 29.68
CA ASP A 562 -6.21 22.03 29.07
C ASP A 562 -5.89 23.48 28.65
N LEU A 563 -6.85 24.12 27.98
CA LEU A 563 -6.68 25.50 27.50
C LEU A 563 -6.44 26.49 28.64
N GLU A 564 -7.19 26.36 29.71
CA GLU A 564 -7.14 27.26 30.89
C GLU A 564 -5.80 27.12 31.60
N ALA A 565 -5.33 25.90 31.82
CA ALA A 565 -4.05 25.63 32.46
C ALA A 565 -2.87 26.19 31.65
N VAL A 566 -2.86 26.03 30.33
CA VAL A 566 -1.76 26.56 29.51
C VAL A 566 -1.79 28.09 29.51
N ILE A 567 -2.97 28.75 29.53
CA ILE A 567 -3.09 30.19 29.64
C ILE A 567 -2.46 30.69 30.95
N ASP A 568 -2.76 30.05 32.08
CA ASP A 568 -2.21 30.43 33.39
C ASP A 568 -0.69 30.23 33.46
N ILE A 569 -0.19 29.11 32.95
CA ILE A 569 1.24 28.82 32.89
C ILE A 569 1.98 29.86 32.07
N VAL A 570 1.52 30.15 30.84
CA VAL A 570 2.24 31.09 29.95
C VAL A 570 2.08 32.55 30.39
N PHE A 571 0.96 32.91 31.03
CA PHE A 571 0.79 34.23 31.66
C PHE A 571 1.75 34.42 32.82
N SER A 572 1.84 33.42 33.72
CA SER A 572 2.77 33.46 34.85
C SER A 572 4.22 33.50 34.38
N ARG A 573 4.56 32.66 33.38
CA ARG A 573 5.88 32.67 32.75
C ARG A 573 6.21 34.06 32.15
N GLY A 574 5.30 34.62 31.37
CA GLY A 574 5.48 35.92 30.74
C GLY A 574 5.58 37.06 31.76
N SER A 575 4.82 37.00 32.85
CA SER A 575 4.87 37.94 33.94
C SER A 575 6.20 37.89 34.69
N ALA A 576 6.72 36.69 34.98
CA ALA A 576 8.04 36.52 35.57
C ALA A 576 9.15 37.09 34.66
N MET A 577 9.12 36.73 33.36
CA MET A 577 10.06 37.28 32.38
C MET A 577 9.97 38.82 32.28
N HIS A 578 8.76 39.38 32.35
CA HIS A 578 8.55 40.82 32.29
C HIS A 578 9.12 41.55 33.53
N SER A 579 8.94 40.97 34.72
CA SER A 579 9.38 41.59 35.99
C SER A 579 10.90 41.56 36.19
N LEU A 580 11.60 40.58 35.58
CA LEU A 580 13.04 40.43 35.69
C LEU A 580 13.83 41.44 34.81
N VAL A 581 13.19 42.04 33.80
CA VAL A 581 13.87 42.93 32.87
C VAL A 581 13.65 44.39 33.28
N GLU A 582 14.75 45.10 33.53
CA GLU A 582 14.75 46.55 33.85
C GLU A 582 14.09 47.36 32.72
N ARG A 583 13.27 48.35 33.14
CA ARG A 583 12.54 49.23 32.21
C ARG A 583 12.60 50.67 32.69
N ASP A 584 12.66 51.59 31.75
CA ASP A 584 12.53 53.00 32.03
C ASP A 584 11.06 53.43 32.31
N ALA A 585 10.85 54.68 32.66
CA ALA A 585 9.52 55.23 32.95
C ALA A 585 8.55 55.17 31.75
N ALA A 586 9.05 54.97 30.53
CA ALA A 586 8.28 54.78 29.31
C ALA A 586 8.06 53.27 28.97
N GLY A 587 8.48 52.35 29.86
CA GLY A 587 8.37 50.91 29.68
C GLY A 587 9.39 50.29 28.71
N ARG A 588 10.44 51.02 28.32
CA ARG A 588 11.47 50.52 27.39
C ARG A 588 12.59 49.85 28.18
N SER A 589 13.05 48.71 27.69
CA SER A 589 14.22 48.00 28.22
C SER A 589 15.45 48.28 27.38
N ASN A 590 16.62 48.31 28.03
CA ASN A 590 17.93 48.36 27.36
C ASN A 590 18.36 46.99 26.83
N TYR A 591 17.60 45.92 27.11
CA TYR A 591 17.92 44.54 26.67
C TYR A 591 17.06 44.11 25.50
N ARG A 592 17.66 43.35 24.56
CA ARG A 592 17.01 42.82 23.37
C ARG A 592 17.55 41.41 23.05
N LEU A 593 16.89 40.76 22.12
CA LEU A 593 17.38 39.53 21.47
C LEU A 593 17.71 39.84 20.01
N GLY A 594 18.80 39.25 19.53
CA GLY A 594 19.22 39.27 18.15
C GLY A 594 19.43 37.86 17.61
N ALA A 595 19.41 37.70 16.29
CA ALA A 595 19.62 36.42 15.63
C ALA A 595 20.94 36.44 14.86
N LEU A 596 21.95 35.74 15.37
CA LEU A 596 23.27 35.60 14.75
C LEU A 596 23.32 34.36 13.82
N ARG A 597 23.90 34.49 12.64
CA ARG A 597 24.09 33.40 11.67
C ARG A 597 25.57 33.19 11.35
N PRO A 598 26.31 32.43 12.19
CA PRO A 598 27.75 32.26 12.06
C PRO A 598 28.19 31.55 10.78
N ASN A 599 27.33 30.68 10.18
CA ASN A 599 27.61 30.04 8.90
C ASN A 599 27.83 31.04 7.74
N MET A 600 27.34 32.26 7.87
CA MET A 600 27.52 33.30 6.84
C MET A 600 28.97 33.84 6.77
N PHE A 601 29.77 33.57 7.80
CA PHE A 601 31.19 34.00 7.87
C PHE A 601 32.09 32.92 8.46
N GLY A 602 31.66 31.65 8.38
CA GLY A 602 32.52 30.48 8.56
C GLY A 602 32.89 30.11 9.98
N LEU A 603 32.16 30.57 11.01
CA LEU A 603 32.39 30.15 12.39
C LEU A 603 31.70 28.82 12.71
N SER A 604 32.42 27.96 13.42
CA SER A 604 31.87 26.73 14.02
C SER A 604 31.12 27.05 15.33
N ASP A 605 30.36 26.03 15.83
CA ASP A 605 29.62 26.16 17.09
C ASP A 605 30.51 26.49 18.30
N ALA A 606 31.72 25.95 18.33
CA ALA A 606 32.68 26.25 19.39
C ALA A 606 33.21 27.68 19.31
N GLU A 607 33.54 28.13 18.10
CA GLU A 607 34.13 29.45 17.88
C GLU A 607 33.12 30.60 18.07
N VAL A 608 31.81 30.35 17.84
CA VAL A 608 30.80 31.40 17.96
C VAL A 608 30.59 31.86 19.41
N VAL A 609 30.81 30.98 20.38
CA VAL A 609 30.72 31.35 21.82
C VAL A 609 31.82 32.31 22.16
N ASP A 610 33.07 32.00 21.77
CA ASP A 610 34.24 32.88 21.99
C ASP A 610 34.11 34.17 21.20
N TYR A 611 33.55 34.14 19.99
CA TYR A 611 33.30 35.32 19.18
C TYR A 611 32.34 36.32 19.86
N VAL A 612 31.22 35.83 20.42
CA VAL A 612 30.26 36.69 21.12
C VAL A 612 30.86 37.21 22.42
N ALA A 613 31.63 36.39 23.13
CA ALA A 613 32.32 36.80 24.37
C ALA A 613 33.38 37.86 24.08
N ASP A 614 34.18 37.75 23.01
CA ASP A 614 35.18 38.75 22.62
C ASP A 614 34.54 40.13 22.31
N ILE A 615 33.38 40.14 21.64
CA ILE A 615 32.66 41.40 21.40
C ILE A 615 32.11 42.00 22.71
N ALA A 616 31.60 41.17 23.60
CA ALA A 616 31.16 41.60 24.90
C ALA A 616 32.31 42.26 25.71
N GLU A 617 33.48 41.62 25.75
CA GLU A 617 34.68 42.12 26.42
C GLU A 617 35.18 43.41 25.79
N ARG A 618 35.32 43.49 24.47
CA ARG A 618 35.79 44.67 23.74
C ARG A 618 34.89 45.90 23.91
N THR A 619 33.59 45.66 24.06
CA THR A 619 32.60 46.74 24.18
C THR A 619 32.26 47.10 25.63
N GLY A 620 32.55 46.20 26.56
CA GLY A 620 32.10 46.31 27.95
C GLY A 620 30.57 46.15 28.11
N GLU A 621 29.91 45.60 27.08
CA GLU A 621 28.45 45.44 27.03
C GLU A 621 28.06 43.99 27.29
N PHE A 622 26.87 43.77 27.86
CA PHE A 622 26.35 42.42 28.07
C PHE A 622 25.91 41.79 26.74
N LEU A 623 26.47 40.63 26.44
CA LEU A 623 26.09 39.75 25.33
C LEU A 623 26.20 38.29 25.78
N GLU A 624 25.18 37.50 25.50
CA GLU A 624 25.15 36.07 25.82
C GLU A 624 24.34 35.29 24.78
N ILE A 625 24.85 34.15 24.33
CA ILE A 625 24.08 33.22 23.51
C ILE A 625 23.10 32.49 24.42
N VAL A 626 21.79 32.69 24.18
CA VAL A 626 20.72 32.12 24.98
C VAL A 626 20.02 30.95 24.35
N ASN A 627 20.13 30.78 23.01
CA ASN A 627 19.55 29.65 22.28
C ASN A 627 20.41 29.27 21.10
N PHE A 628 20.67 27.97 20.95
CA PHE A 628 21.24 27.34 19.76
C PHE A 628 20.10 26.78 18.90
N ASN A 629 19.43 27.64 18.13
CA ASN A 629 18.22 27.28 17.40
C ASN A 629 18.47 26.23 16.28
N VAL A 630 19.55 26.44 15.53
CA VAL A 630 20.04 25.51 14.49
C VAL A 630 21.55 25.48 14.59
N ALA A 631 22.11 24.34 14.93
CA ALA A 631 23.55 24.16 15.09
C ALA A 631 24.31 24.69 13.86
N GLY A 632 25.33 25.52 14.09
CA GLY A 632 26.13 26.13 13.04
C GLY A 632 25.44 27.19 12.19
N GLN A 633 24.10 27.38 12.32
CA GLN A 633 23.35 28.21 11.37
C GLN A 633 22.63 29.41 12.02
N GLN A 634 22.01 29.23 13.21
CA GLN A 634 21.26 30.32 13.83
C GLN A 634 21.28 30.24 15.36
N TYR A 635 21.75 31.30 16.00
CA TYR A 635 21.75 31.45 17.46
C TYR A 635 21.00 32.71 17.89
N ALA A 636 20.29 32.62 19.02
CA ALA A 636 19.75 33.79 19.65
C ALA A 636 20.76 34.35 20.65
N VAL A 637 21.04 35.64 20.54
CA VAL A 637 21.94 36.35 21.45
C VAL A 637 21.12 37.40 22.23
N ALA A 638 21.14 37.30 23.55
CA ALA A 638 20.63 38.34 24.44
C ALA A 638 21.71 39.37 24.69
N GLY A 639 21.33 40.64 24.78
CA GLY A 639 22.29 41.69 25.07
C GLY A 639 21.68 43.05 25.24
N THR A 640 22.53 44.00 25.67
CA THR A 640 22.17 45.41 25.65
C THR A 640 22.01 45.90 24.21
N VAL A 641 21.22 46.93 24.01
CA VAL A 641 21.02 47.53 22.69
C VAL A 641 22.35 47.96 22.06
N ALA A 642 23.31 48.46 22.86
CA ALA A 642 24.63 48.83 22.38
C ALA A 642 25.47 47.61 22.00
N GLY A 643 25.50 46.58 22.84
CA GLY A 643 26.22 45.34 22.57
C GLY A 643 25.70 44.60 21.31
N LEU A 644 24.37 44.49 21.18
CA LEU A 644 23.76 43.88 19.98
C LEU A 644 24.03 44.69 18.71
N LYS A 645 24.10 46.04 18.80
CA LYS A 645 24.50 46.86 17.65
C LYS A 645 25.96 46.62 17.25
N ALA A 646 26.86 46.47 18.23
CA ALA A 646 28.26 46.17 17.96
C ALA A 646 28.42 44.78 17.35
N LEU A 647 27.73 43.75 17.89
CA LEU A 647 27.67 42.39 17.33
C LEU A 647 27.13 42.41 15.92
N ALA A 648 26.03 43.14 15.67
CA ALA A 648 25.42 43.22 14.33
C ALA A 648 26.39 43.87 13.32
N ALA A 649 27.09 44.94 13.71
CA ALA A 649 28.04 45.62 12.83
C ALA A 649 29.22 44.70 12.46
N ASP A 650 29.83 44.04 13.43
CA ASP A 650 30.95 43.10 13.21
C ASP A 650 30.51 41.87 12.37
N ALA A 651 29.37 41.24 12.70
CA ALA A 651 28.87 40.11 11.97
C ALA A 651 28.49 40.46 10.51
N GLN A 652 27.89 41.66 10.29
CA GLN A 652 27.53 42.11 8.95
C GLN A 652 28.76 42.54 8.12
N GLU A 653 29.78 43.03 8.73
CA GLU A 653 31.06 43.30 8.07
C GLU A 653 31.71 42.01 7.58
N ARG A 654 31.66 40.92 8.37
CA ARG A 654 32.24 39.62 8.04
C ARG A 654 31.40 38.80 7.07
N GLY A 655 30.09 38.73 7.26
CA GLY A 655 29.18 37.82 6.57
C GLY A 655 28.04 38.48 5.79
N GLY A 656 28.04 39.82 5.69
CA GLY A 656 26.99 40.56 5.00
C GLY A 656 25.71 40.72 5.82
N LYS A 657 24.71 41.39 5.25
CA LYS A 657 23.45 41.75 5.92
C LYS A 657 22.68 40.56 6.51
N ARG A 658 22.93 39.37 6.04
CA ARG A 658 22.22 38.16 6.50
C ARG A 658 22.88 37.49 7.71
N ALA A 659 24.07 37.92 8.10
CA ALA A 659 24.80 37.36 9.22
C ALA A 659 24.17 37.69 10.59
N TYR A 660 23.34 38.77 10.64
CA TYR A 660 22.65 39.18 11.85
C TYR A 660 21.25 39.70 11.54
#